data_e1abd423fb5fe294320eedf20249a32b
#
_entry.id   e1abd423fb5fe294320eedf20249a32b
#
_cell.length_a   1.000
_cell.length_b   1.000
_cell.length_c   1.000
_cell.angle_alpha   90.00
_cell.angle_beta   90.00
_cell.angle_gamma   90.00
#
_symmetry.space_group_name_H-M   'P 1'
#
loop_
_entity.id
_entity.type
_entity.pdbx_description
1 polymer ?
#
loop_
_entity_poly.entity_id
_entity_poly.type
_entity_poly.pdbx_seq_one_letter_code
_entity_poly.pdbx_strand_id
1 'polypeptide(L)'
;MKFKITQQERMRERRESARDVGRHEPTTRIRLKRKYRYDLLGFILKFFRTAVPLRMSGKHEEFLEQLQDAILHGGRVAVALPRGYGKTTLIVLATLWAVLYGHRRYIAVIAATAKDARKIIRTFKSRLERTDLLNEVFPEVCYYIRALEGQSQRASGQLADGERTGVSWTTEMLVFPAFARNEKLLELSSQAVIEARGMTGSIRGLQYTTFDGEVIRPDFILLDDPQTRESAKSAEQTAGRIELIDGDILGCAGPTVKIAAAMACTVVAEDDLSEHYLAAWSSTRAALVEEWPSNEEPWKEYMSLYRELRDCREGERRERLNAFYRARRAEMDAGAVVSWPERIMEGDLSALQGAYNLRCERGDEAFFAEYQNRPLKQNTNLYTLTAQTVLSRTNGIPHRLTPENAPLLLCAADINYYALSFVVLAFRSDFTAYVIDYGWFPDGGCVHDPKTSQIPEETAIYNALGEFVGLLKGRYPGLQFIGIDGNRFTAPVNKFVQANGHRLPVRLVPLRGMAAKQYREPTRSTPGLYGRPRLRCCMKVNADRIFYAPYDSHYWHMFQQKMWLLPPGSPGSVSLFEPRGMTHRRFAEQVTADKLKDFYERYGEQIYDWATIGQNEMSDAMTMGMVLANLAGLDPVTGGQPPPAAPKRRRRPEIVMN
;
A
#
# COMPACT_ATOMS: atom_id res chain seq x y z
N MET A 1 22.41 23.14 -70.52
CA MET A 1 21.46 22.09 -70.15
C MET A 1 20.78 22.47 -68.81
N LYS A 2 19.51 22.90 -68.85
CA LYS A 2 18.75 23.10 -67.60
C LYS A 2 18.21 21.75 -67.16
N PHE A 3 18.78 21.14 -66.11
CA PHE A 3 18.23 19.94 -65.53
C PHE A 3 16.79 20.23 -65.02
N LYS A 4 15.79 19.59 -65.61
CA LYS A 4 14.42 19.62 -65.08
C LYS A 4 14.38 18.83 -63.79
N ILE A 5 14.34 19.53 -62.67
CA ILE A 5 14.10 18.93 -61.37
C ILE A 5 12.75 18.19 -61.43
N THR A 6 12.73 16.92 -61.07
CA THR A 6 11.54 16.07 -61.08
C THR A 6 10.52 16.55 -60.03
N GLN A 7 9.26 16.22 -60.19
CA GLN A 7 8.22 16.59 -59.23
C GLN A 7 8.50 15.97 -57.84
N GLN A 8 9.14 14.79 -57.80
CA GLN A 8 9.58 14.14 -56.58
C GLN A 8 10.73 14.90 -55.89
N GLU A 9 11.68 15.40 -56.64
CA GLU A 9 12.78 16.22 -56.12
C GLU A 9 12.26 17.55 -55.55
N ARG A 10 11.33 18.22 -56.21
CA ARG A 10 10.67 19.44 -55.70
C ARG A 10 9.86 19.18 -54.44
N MET A 11 9.18 18.03 -54.34
CA MET A 11 8.47 17.65 -53.12
C MET A 11 9.46 17.32 -51.97
N ARG A 12 10.59 16.72 -52.26
CA ARG A 12 11.65 16.43 -51.31
C ARG A 12 12.28 17.72 -50.80
N GLU A 13 12.68 18.61 -51.67
CA GLU A 13 13.23 19.94 -51.32
C GLU A 13 12.24 20.75 -50.44
N ARG A 14 10.94 20.76 -50.81
CA ARG A 14 9.91 21.43 -49.99
C ARG A 14 9.76 20.78 -48.60
N ARG A 15 9.84 19.45 -48.51
CA ARG A 15 9.76 18.74 -47.23
C ARG A 15 11.00 19.00 -46.40
N GLU A 16 12.19 19.05 -46.97
CA GLU A 16 13.44 19.36 -46.29
C GLU A 16 13.46 20.82 -45.84
N SER A 17 13.10 21.75 -46.67
CA SER A 17 12.95 23.17 -46.32
C SER A 17 11.93 23.40 -45.19
N ALA A 18 10.81 22.65 -45.17
CA ALA A 18 9.81 22.75 -44.12
C ALA A 18 10.28 22.13 -42.77
N ARG A 19 11.40 21.36 -42.75
CA ARG A 19 12.02 20.79 -41.55
C ARG A 19 13.22 21.55 -41.05
N ASP A 20 13.73 22.46 -41.87
CA ASP A 20 14.87 23.29 -41.53
C ASP A 20 14.41 24.49 -40.70
N VAL A 21 14.85 24.54 -39.48
CA VAL A 21 14.51 25.61 -38.52
C VAL A 21 15.59 26.70 -38.45
N GLY A 22 16.66 26.56 -39.27
CA GLY A 22 17.83 27.42 -39.18
C GLY A 22 18.66 27.22 -37.94
N ARG A 23 19.69 28.01 -37.79
CA ARG A 23 20.54 27.99 -36.57
C ARG A 23 20.06 28.99 -35.54
N HIS A 24 20.26 28.67 -34.28
CA HIS A 24 19.99 29.55 -33.16
C HIS A 24 21.00 30.72 -33.14
N GLU A 25 20.55 31.89 -32.68
CA GLU A 25 21.44 33.00 -32.39
C GLU A 25 22.22 32.72 -31.08
N PRO A 26 23.50 33.11 -31.00
CA PRO A 26 24.29 32.99 -29.77
C PRO A 26 23.64 33.72 -28.61
N THR A 27 23.74 33.16 -27.40
CA THR A 27 23.21 33.83 -26.20
C THR A 27 23.87 35.14 -25.90
N THR A 28 23.11 36.20 -25.68
CA THR A 28 23.58 37.49 -25.15
C THR A 28 23.75 37.46 -23.63
N ARG A 29 23.27 36.41 -22.96
CA ARG A 29 23.25 36.25 -21.48
C ARG A 29 24.47 35.49 -20.94
N ILE A 30 25.64 35.57 -21.58
CA ILE A 30 26.86 34.81 -21.22
C ILE A 30 27.23 34.97 -19.75
N ARG A 31 27.12 36.20 -19.19
CA ARG A 31 27.44 36.45 -17.76
C ARG A 31 26.49 35.67 -16.84
N LEU A 32 25.21 35.60 -17.17
CA LEU A 32 24.21 34.88 -16.40
C LEU A 32 24.47 33.37 -16.48
N LYS A 33 24.78 32.85 -17.69
CA LYS A 33 25.13 31.45 -17.92
C LYS A 33 26.35 31.04 -17.08
N ARG A 34 27.43 31.82 -17.09
CA ARG A 34 28.66 31.55 -16.32
C ARG A 34 28.41 31.60 -14.81
N LYS A 35 27.57 32.53 -14.33
CA LYS A 35 27.29 32.72 -12.89
C LYS A 35 26.77 31.47 -12.22
N TYR A 36 25.83 30.78 -12.85
CA TYR A 36 25.12 29.62 -12.23
C TYR A 36 25.70 28.26 -12.65
N ARG A 37 26.87 28.23 -13.28
CA ARG A 37 27.49 26.97 -13.72
C ARG A 37 27.75 26.01 -12.53
N TYR A 38 28.17 26.55 -11.41
CA TYR A 38 28.51 25.81 -10.19
C TYR A 38 27.66 26.27 -8.99
N ASP A 39 26.47 26.79 -9.25
CA ASP A 39 25.53 27.27 -8.25
C ASP A 39 24.13 26.75 -8.58
N LEU A 40 23.84 25.54 -8.10
CA LEU A 40 22.57 24.85 -8.33
C LEU A 40 21.41 25.59 -7.68
N LEU A 41 21.54 26.02 -6.41
CA LEU A 41 20.51 26.75 -5.70
C LEU A 41 20.16 28.05 -6.42
N GLY A 42 21.19 28.84 -6.77
CA GLY A 42 20.99 30.07 -7.54
C GLY A 42 20.36 29.83 -8.90
N PHE A 43 20.74 28.77 -9.60
CA PHE A 43 20.09 28.36 -10.87
C PHE A 43 18.60 28.09 -10.67
N ILE A 44 18.22 27.27 -9.70
CA ILE A 44 16.82 26.95 -9.42
C ILE A 44 16.02 28.21 -9.11
N LEU A 45 16.51 29.04 -8.19
CA LEU A 45 15.85 30.28 -7.78
C LEU A 45 15.73 31.29 -8.92
N LYS A 46 16.71 31.34 -9.83
CA LYS A 46 16.71 32.29 -10.96
C LYS A 46 15.82 31.83 -12.10
N PHE A 47 15.92 30.58 -12.50
CA PHE A 47 15.25 30.07 -13.70
C PHE A 47 13.85 29.49 -13.43
N PHE A 48 13.58 29.07 -12.20
CA PHE A 48 12.37 28.31 -11.86
C PHE A 48 11.63 28.84 -10.64
N ARG A 49 11.68 30.15 -10.41
CA ARG A 49 11.01 30.78 -9.25
C ARG A 49 9.53 30.40 -9.11
N THR A 50 8.83 30.22 -10.22
CA THR A 50 7.41 29.79 -10.24
C THR A 50 7.21 28.34 -9.81
N ALA A 51 8.24 27.49 -9.93
CA ALA A 51 8.19 26.11 -9.48
C ALA A 51 8.49 25.95 -7.98
N VAL A 52 9.18 26.94 -7.40
CA VAL A 52 9.55 27.02 -5.98
C VAL A 52 9.11 28.36 -5.40
N PRO A 53 7.79 28.61 -5.27
CA PRO A 53 7.22 29.92 -4.93
C PRO A 53 7.54 30.34 -3.50
N LEU A 54 7.67 29.39 -2.56
CA LEU A 54 8.00 29.64 -1.17
C LEU A 54 9.52 29.79 -0.98
N ARG A 55 9.92 30.42 0.11
CA ARG A 55 11.31 30.39 0.57
C ARG A 55 11.67 28.94 0.91
N MET A 56 12.82 28.48 0.50
CA MET A 56 13.32 27.15 0.84
C MET A 56 13.66 27.07 2.33
N SER A 57 13.40 25.92 2.93
CA SER A 57 13.85 25.64 4.29
C SER A 57 15.31 25.20 4.30
N GLY A 58 15.97 25.23 5.45
CA GLY A 58 17.34 24.73 5.60
C GLY A 58 17.53 23.29 5.11
N LYS A 59 16.48 22.45 5.22
CA LYS A 59 16.52 21.08 4.71
C LYS A 59 16.52 20.97 3.17
N HIS A 60 15.92 21.92 2.48
CA HIS A 60 16.04 22.02 1.03
C HIS A 60 17.44 22.46 0.60
N GLU A 61 18.02 23.43 1.32
CA GLU A 61 19.37 23.94 1.03
C GLU A 61 20.42 22.86 1.29
N GLU A 62 20.35 22.16 2.42
CA GLU A 62 21.20 21.01 2.76
C GLU A 62 21.15 19.93 1.66
N PHE A 63 19.94 19.56 1.22
CA PHE A 63 19.77 18.57 0.16
C PHE A 63 20.36 19.04 -1.18
N LEU A 64 20.12 20.29 -1.57
CA LEU A 64 20.63 20.81 -2.85
C LEU A 64 22.16 20.94 -2.85
N GLU A 65 22.77 21.23 -1.72
CA GLU A 65 24.23 21.23 -1.57
C GLU A 65 24.82 19.83 -1.78
N GLN A 66 24.26 18.83 -1.09
CA GLN A 66 24.65 17.42 -1.27
C GLN A 66 24.45 16.95 -2.71
N LEU A 67 23.32 17.33 -3.33
CA LEU A 67 22.99 16.95 -4.70
C LEU A 67 23.93 17.61 -5.72
N GLN A 68 24.26 18.88 -5.52
CA GLN A 68 25.25 19.58 -6.34
C GLN A 68 26.61 18.91 -6.29
N ASP A 69 27.10 18.57 -5.09
CA ASP A 69 28.37 17.89 -4.92
C ASP A 69 28.37 16.51 -5.62
N ALA A 70 27.31 15.72 -5.44
CA ALA A 70 27.16 14.44 -6.09
C ALA A 70 27.13 14.55 -7.63
N ILE A 71 26.45 15.56 -8.18
CA ILE A 71 26.42 15.80 -9.63
C ILE A 71 27.81 16.21 -10.15
N LEU A 72 28.54 17.06 -9.44
CA LEU A 72 29.83 17.54 -9.91
C LEU A 72 30.95 16.50 -9.80
N HIS A 73 31.01 15.78 -8.68
CA HIS A 73 32.15 14.92 -8.33
C HIS A 73 31.86 13.42 -8.39
N GLY A 74 30.60 13.05 -8.62
CA GLY A 74 30.12 11.67 -8.48
C GLY A 74 29.89 11.31 -7.02
N GLY A 75 28.73 10.81 -6.72
CA GLY A 75 28.29 10.47 -5.38
C GLY A 75 26.83 10.03 -5.39
N ARG A 76 26.33 9.68 -4.23
CA ARG A 76 24.96 9.14 -4.08
C ARG A 76 24.25 9.90 -2.98
N VAL A 77 23.04 10.41 -3.29
CA VAL A 77 22.25 11.22 -2.35
C VAL A 77 20.83 10.67 -2.27
N ALA A 78 20.35 10.45 -1.06
CA ALA A 78 18.96 10.07 -0.79
C ALA A 78 18.23 11.22 -0.05
N VAL A 79 16.97 11.48 -0.41
CA VAL A 79 16.18 12.52 0.22
C VAL A 79 14.79 12.05 0.60
N ALA A 80 14.47 12.13 1.91
CA ALA A 80 13.16 11.87 2.47
C ALA A 80 12.61 13.14 3.13
N LEU A 81 11.93 13.97 2.35
CA LEU A 81 11.22 15.15 2.85
C LEU A 81 9.70 14.85 2.88
N PRO A 82 8.93 15.55 3.72
CA PRO A 82 7.47 15.39 3.77
C PRO A 82 6.82 15.50 2.41
N ARG A 83 5.68 14.84 2.24
CA ARG A 83 4.89 14.98 1.02
C ARG A 83 4.52 16.46 0.77
N GLY A 84 4.72 16.90 -0.47
CA GLY A 84 4.49 18.29 -0.87
C GLY A 84 5.69 19.25 -0.68
N TYR A 85 6.86 18.75 -0.25
CA TYR A 85 8.10 19.52 -0.14
C TYR A 85 8.85 19.66 -1.47
N GLY A 86 8.37 19.05 -2.54
CA GLY A 86 8.95 19.25 -3.87
C GLY A 86 10.20 18.42 -4.18
N LYS A 87 10.45 17.30 -3.48
CA LYS A 87 11.57 16.38 -3.72
C LYS A 87 11.84 16.13 -5.20
N THR A 88 10.86 15.52 -5.88
CA THR A 88 10.95 15.20 -7.32
C THR A 88 11.20 16.46 -8.16
N THR A 89 10.53 17.57 -7.83
CA THR A 89 10.73 18.86 -8.55
C THR A 89 12.17 19.32 -8.44
N LEU A 90 12.75 19.31 -7.25
CA LEU A 90 14.14 19.76 -7.04
C LEU A 90 15.15 18.89 -7.77
N ILE A 91 14.98 17.55 -7.74
CA ILE A 91 15.87 16.63 -8.48
C ILE A 91 15.73 16.84 -9.99
N VAL A 92 14.51 17.02 -10.50
CA VAL A 92 14.28 17.32 -11.92
C VAL A 92 14.98 18.63 -12.34
N LEU A 93 14.89 19.68 -11.51
CA LEU A 93 15.55 20.95 -11.81
C LEU A 93 17.09 20.84 -11.72
N ALA A 94 17.60 20.09 -10.77
CA ALA A 94 19.02 19.77 -10.67
C ALA A 94 19.52 18.94 -11.86
N THR A 95 18.70 18.01 -12.34
CA THR A 95 19.00 17.23 -13.55
C THR A 95 19.09 18.13 -14.78
N LEU A 96 18.16 19.08 -14.95
CA LEU A 96 18.23 20.06 -16.02
C LEU A 96 19.51 20.90 -15.93
N TRP A 97 19.87 21.37 -14.73
CA TRP A 97 21.13 22.06 -14.51
C TRP A 97 22.32 21.21 -14.92
N ALA A 98 22.34 19.93 -14.49
CA ALA A 98 23.43 19.02 -14.81
C ALA A 98 23.62 18.83 -16.32
N VAL A 99 22.53 18.65 -17.07
CA VAL A 99 22.58 18.41 -18.52
C VAL A 99 22.86 19.70 -19.27
N LEU A 100 22.21 20.82 -18.94
CA LEU A 100 22.38 22.09 -19.64
C LEU A 100 23.80 22.67 -19.48
N TYR A 101 24.46 22.43 -18.36
CA TYR A 101 25.85 22.83 -18.14
C TYR A 101 26.89 21.76 -18.51
N GLY A 102 26.44 20.61 -18.98
CA GLY A 102 27.31 19.51 -19.37
C GLY A 102 28.05 18.83 -18.21
N HIS A 103 27.52 18.91 -16.98
CA HIS A 103 28.08 18.21 -15.84
C HIS A 103 27.82 16.70 -15.91
N ARG A 104 26.69 16.32 -16.50
CA ARG A 104 26.28 14.94 -16.75
C ARG A 104 25.66 14.84 -18.14
N ARG A 105 25.91 13.72 -18.80
CA ARG A 105 25.57 13.55 -20.22
C ARG A 105 24.46 12.55 -20.48
N TYR A 106 24.38 11.46 -19.70
CA TYR A 106 23.33 10.48 -19.85
C TYR A 106 22.63 10.18 -18.52
N ILE A 107 21.41 10.62 -18.42
CA ILE A 107 20.58 10.50 -17.24
C ILE A 107 19.58 9.36 -17.41
N ALA A 108 19.62 8.33 -16.55
CA ALA A 108 18.58 7.35 -16.45
C ALA A 108 17.59 7.73 -15.34
N VAL A 109 16.34 7.95 -15.72
CA VAL A 109 15.22 8.27 -14.83
C VAL A 109 14.47 7.00 -14.51
N ILE A 110 14.50 6.57 -13.27
CA ILE A 110 13.94 5.29 -12.81
C ILE A 110 12.88 5.55 -11.74
N ALA A 111 11.69 4.98 -11.91
CA ALA A 111 10.62 5.02 -10.92
C ALA A 111 10.06 3.61 -10.69
N ALA A 112 9.19 3.44 -9.69
CA ALA A 112 8.57 2.15 -9.41
C ALA A 112 7.91 1.53 -10.65
N THR A 113 7.31 2.36 -11.51
CA THR A 113 6.72 1.93 -12.79
C THR A 113 7.21 2.79 -13.96
N ALA A 114 7.24 2.23 -15.18
CA ALA A 114 7.55 2.98 -16.40
C ALA A 114 6.57 4.15 -16.63
N LYS A 115 5.31 4.01 -16.21
CA LYS A 115 4.30 5.07 -16.30
C LYS A 115 4.67 6.28 -15.45
N ASP A 116 5.23 6.07 -14.27
CA ASP A 116 5.64 7.15 -13.37
C ASP A 116 6.92 7.82 -13.88
N ALA A 117 7.91 7.05 -14.35
CA ALA A 117 9.09 7.60 -15.00
C ALA A 117 8.75 8.49 -16.21
N ARG A 118 7.77 8.10 -17.03
CA ARG A 118 7.28 8.93 -18.17
C ARG A 118 6.62 10.25 -17.73
N LYS A 119 6.04 10.32 -16.52
CA LYS A 119 5.54 11.60 -15.98
C LYS A 119 6.66 12.59 -15.74
N ILE A 120 7.82 12.09 -15.28
CA ILE A 120 9.01 12.90 -15.07
C ILE A 120 9.54 13.43 -16.40
N ILE A 121 9.60 12.58 -17.45
CA ILE A 121 9.95 13.04 -18.82
C ILE A 121 9.05 14.18 -19.28
N ARG A 122 7.74 14.10 -19.04
CA ARG A 122 6.81 15.20 -19.37
C ARG A 122 7.14 16.50 -18.63
N THR A 123 7.63 16.40 -17.40
CA THR A 123 8.04 17.58 -16.63
C THR A 123 9.29 18.21 -17.26
N PHE A 124 10.31 17.44 -17.65
CA PHE A 124 11.47 17.93 -18.40
C PHE A 124 11.06 18.66 -19.68
N LYS A 125 10.20 18.04 -20.50
CA LYS A 125 9.67 18.66 -21.71
C LYS A 125 9.05 20.02 -21.45
N SER A 126 8.10 20.06 -20.50
CA SER A 126 7.40 21.30 -20.15
C SER A 126 8.35 22.40 -19.69
N ARG A 127 9.41 22.07 -18.94
CA ARG A 127 10.38 23.07 -18.48
C ARG A 127 11.24 23.61 -19.63
N LEU A 128 11.73 22.75 -20.51
CA LEU A 128 12.54 23.13 -21.67
C LEU A 128 11.73 23.93 -22.71
N GLU A 129 10.46 23.57 -22.94
CA GLU A 129 9.59 24.24 -23.91
C GLU A 129 9.12 25.62 -23.42
N ARG A 130 8.81 25.77 -22.11
CA ARG A 130 8.03 26.92 -21.60
C ARG A 130 8.82 27.93 -20.80
N THR A 131 10.07 27.66 -20.43
CA THR A 131 10.87 28.61 -19.62
C THR A 131 11.64 29.56 -20.54
N ASP A 132 11.15 30.78 -20.71
CA ASP A 132 11.74 31.75 -21.65
C ASP A 132 13.20 32.07 -21.31
N LEU A 133 13.51 32.27 -20.03
CA LEU A 133 14.85 32.52 -19.59
C LEU A 133 15.83 31.38 -19.94
N LEU A 134 15.37 30.10 -19.97
CA LEU A 134 16.23 29.01 -20.44
C LEU A 134 16.54 29.18 -21.94
N ASN A 135 15.56 29.57 -22.76
CA ASN A 135 15.78 29.78 -24.18
C ASN A 135 16.74 30.97 -24.43
N GLU A 136 16.67 32.02 -23.63
CA GLU A 136 17.61 33.14 -23.75
C GLU A 136 19.05 32.77 -23.36
N VAL A 137 19.21 31.88 -22.38
CA VAL A 137 20.51 31.50 -21.81
C VAL A 137 21.12 30.27 -22.47
N PHE A 138 20.29 29.33 -22.92
CA PHE A 138 20.69 28.07 -23.55
C PHE A 138 19.99 27.89 -24.92
N PRO A 139 20.09 28.85 -25.85
CA PRO A 139 19.42 28.74 -27.16
C PRO A 139 19.92 27.54 -27.96
N GLU A 140 21.16 27.10 -27.79
CA GLU A 140 21.75 25.93 -28.41
C GLU A 140 21.02 24.62 -28.09
N VAL A 141 20.18 24.60 -27.05
CA VAL A 141 19.31 23.48 -26.66
C VAL A 141 17.83 23.84 -26.89
N CYS A 142 17.39 24.94 -26.28
CA CYS A 142 15.96 25.24 -26.18
C CYS A 142 15.36 25.72 -27.51
N TYR A 143 16.12 26.36 -28.38
CA TYR A 143 15.64 26.83 -29.70
C TYR A 143 15.10 25.67 -30.53
N TYR A 144 15.88 24.60 -30.68
CA TYR A 144 15.50 23.43 -31.48
C TYR A 144 14.34 22.65 -30.86
N ILE A 145 14.29 22.57 -29.52
CA ILE A 145 13.19 21.92 -28.79
C ILE A 145 11.90 22.71 -28.96
N ARG A 146 11.94 24.03 -28.86
CA ARG A 146 10.76 24.90 -29.05
C ARG A 146 10.23 24.86 -30.47
N ALA A 147 11.11 24.74 -31.46
CA ALA A 147 10.74 24.59 -32.85
C ALA A 147 9.95 23.31 -33.16
N LEU A 148 9.93 22.33 -32.22
CA LEU A 148 9.06 21.16 -32.34
C LEU A 148 7.59 21.49 -32.07
N GLU A 149 7.30 22.63 -31.39
CA GLU A 149 5.92 23.02 -31.01
C GLU A 149 5.14 21.89 -30.30
N GLY A 150 5.82 21.14 -29.45
CA GLY A 150 5.26 19.99 -28.73
C GLY A 150 5.02 18.72 -29.55
N GLN A 151 5.33 18.74 -30.87
CA GLN A 151 5.10 17.63 -31.77
C GLN A 151 6.33 16.73 -31.91
N SER A 152 6.31 15.59 -31.24
CA SER A 152 7.44 14.63 -31.24
C SER A 152 7.84 14.17 -32.66
N GLN A 153 6.93 14.15 -33.59
CA GLN A 153 7.17 13.73 -34.97
C GLN A 153 8.07 14.73 -35.75
N ARG A 154 8.07 16.02 -35.35
CA ARG A 154 8.94 17.05 -35.97
C ARG A 154 10.42 16.83 -35.59
N ALA A 155 10.73 16.15 -34.50
CA ALA A 155 12.09 15.81 -34.11
C ALA A 155 12.76 14.89 -35.14
N SER A 156 11.98 13.95 -35.70
CA SER A 156 12.50 13.04 -36.72
C SER A 156 12.78 13.78 -38.03
N GLY A 157 14.06 14.06 -38.27
CA GLY A 157 14.51 14.76 -39.50
C GLY A 157 14.49 16.29 -39.42
N GLN A 158 14.43 16.88 -38.21
CA GLN A 158 14.67 18.30 -38.01
C GLN A 158 16.09 18.66 -38.47
N LEU A 159 16.16 19.76 -39.23
CA LEU A 159 17.41 20.30 -39.78
C LEU A 159 17.69 21.68 -39.20
N ALA A 160 18.95 22.07 -39.20
CA ALA A 160 19.45 23.40 -38.90
C ALA A 160 20.51 23.77 -39.97
N ASP A 161 20.15 24.63 -40.88
CA ASP A 161 20.96 24.99 -42.06
C ASP A 161 21.39 23.73 -42.86
N GLY A 162 20.48 22.81 -43.10
CA GLY A 162 20.70 21.59 -43.84
C GLY A 162 21.32 20.43 -43.06
N GLU A 163 21.80 20.67 -41.85
CA GLU A 163 22.38 19.62 -40.96
C GLU A 163 21.34 19.07 -39.98
N ARG A 164 21.38 17.75 -39.71
CA ARG A 164 20.45 17.15 -38.79
C ARG A 164 20.74 17.59 -37.34
N THR A 165 19.68 17.99 -36.62
CA THR A 165 19.80 18.39 -35.20
C THR A 165 20.02 17.20 -34.27
N GLY A 166 19.57 16.00 -34.63
CA GLY A 166 19.68 14.81 -33.80
C GLY A 166 18.76 14.77 -32.58
N VAL A 167 17.82 15.71 -32.49
CA VAL A 167 16.86 15.72 -31.39
C VAL A 167 15.98 14.47 -31.41
N SER A 168 15.83 13.83 -30.27
CA SER A 168 14.78 12.85 -30.01
C SER A 168 13.84 13.37 -28.93
N TRP A 169 12.52 13.31 -29.17
CA TRP A 169 11.52 13.93 -28.30
C TRP A 169 10.36 12.97 -28.01
N THR A 170 10.68 11.75 -27.55
CA THR A 170 9.68 10.71 -27.29
C THR A 170 9.09 10.80 -25.88
N THR A 171 8.17 9.92 -25.53
CA THR A 171 7.62 9.83 -24.17
C THR A 171 8.57 9.15 -23.19
N GLU A 172 9.59 8.47 -23.66
CA GLU A 172 10.54 7.68 -22.86
C GLU A 172 11.96 8.23 -22.92
N MET A 173 12.32 8.92 -24.00
CA MET A 173 13.69 9.38 -24.22
C MET A 173 13.72 10.78 -24.82
N LEU A 174 14.55 11.65 -24.26
CA LEU A 174 14.90 12.94 -24.78
C LEU A 174 16.38 12.92 -25.18
N VAL A 175 16.70 13.36 -26.39
CA VAL A 175 18.08 13.56 -26.85
C VAL A 175 18.23 15.03 -27.23
N PHE A 176 19.24 15.68 -26.67
CA PHE A 176 19.53 17.09 -26.92
C PHE A 176 20.19 17.29 -28.29
N PRO A 177 20.08 18.51 -28.87
CA PRO A 177 20.65 18.79 -30.19
C PRO A 177 22.16 18.56 -30.27
N ALA A 178 22.64 18.17 -31.42
CA ALA A 178 24.06 17.98 -31.71
C ALA A 178 24.86 19.30 -31.77
N PHE A 179 24.17 20.44 -31.95
CA PHE A 179 24.81 21.75 -32.13
C PHE A 179 25.23 22.47 -30.83
N ALA A 180 25.06 21.83 -29.69
CA ALA A 180 25.56 22.37 -28.43
C ALA A 180 27.11 22.40 -28.32
N ARG A 181 27.83 21.96 -29.37
CA ARG A 181 29.32 21.84 -29.38
C ARG A 181 30.11 23.12 -29.50
N ASN A 182 29.53 24.21 -29.98
CA ASN A 182 30.30 25.40 -30.38
C ASN A 182 30.85 26.24 -29.24
N GLU A 183 30.63 25.90 -28.01
CA GLU A 183 31.24 26.51 -26.82
C GLU A 183 32.02 25.43 -26.05
N LYS A 184 33.33 25.62 -25.85
CA LYS A 184 34.19 24.76 -25.00
C LYS A 184 33.61 24.47 -23.60
N LEU A 185 32.60 25.25 -23.17
CA LEU A 185 31.91 25.12 -21.90
C LEU A 185 30.74 24.09 -21.92
N LEU A 186 30.32 23.57 -23.09
CA LEU A 186 29.08 22.83 -23.28
C LEU A 186 29.23 21.58 -24.15
N GLU A 187 30.46 21.12 -24.39
CA GLU A 187 30.71 19.92 -25.22
C GLU A 187 29.91 18.71 -24.74
N LEU A 188 29.67 18.55 -23.42
CA LEU A 188 28.95 17.44 -22.85
C LEU A 188 27.43 17.54 -22.94
N SER A 189 26.84 18.70 -23.19
CA SER A 189 25.38 18.82 -23.39
C SER A 189 24.95 18.44 -24.80
N SER A 190 25.90 18.41 -25.77
CA SER A 190 25.66 17.94 -27.12
C SER A 190 25.25 16.47 -27.10
N GLN A 191 24.06 16.18 -27.67
CA GLN A 191 23.49 14.83 -27.69
C GLN A 191 23.36 14.18 -26.28
N ALA A 192 23.22 14.99 -25.23
CA ALA A 192 22.89 14.47 -23.92
C ALA A 192 21.53 13.77 -23.92
N VAL A 193 21.41 12.73 -23.11
CA VAL A 193 20.27 11.82 -23.07
C VAL A 193 19.57 11.87 -21.72
N ILE A 194 18.25 11.93 -21.73
CA ILE A 194 17.43 11.66 -20.53
C ILE A 194 16.46 10.54 -20.90
N GLU A 195 16.58 9.40 -20.26
CA GLU A 195 15.81 8.20 -20.59
C GLU A 195 15.05 7.65 -19.38
N ALA A 196 13.76 7.31 -19.56
CA ALA A 196 12.87 6.80 -18.52
C ALA A 196 12.74 5.30 -18.55
N ARG A 197 12.86 4.66 -17.37
CA ARG A 197 12.65 3.22 -17.16
C ARG A 197 11.84 2.95 -15.89
N GLY A 198 11.11 1.84 -15.86
CA GLY A 198 10.52 1.32 -14.62
C GLY A 198 11.43 0.30 -13.97
N MET A 199 11.31 0.11 -12.67
CA MET A 199 12.07 -0.90 -11.91
C MET A 199 11.91 -2.33 -12.45
N THR A 200 10.80 -2.63 -13.12
CA THR A 200 10.54 -3.96 -13.74
C THR A 200 11.00 -4.07 -15.19
N GLY A 201 11.57 -3.00 -15.76
CA GLY A 201 12.04 -2.96 -17.13
C GLY A 201 13.47 -3.50 -17.28
N SER A 202 13.91 -3.70 -18.54
CA SER A 202 15.32 -4.00 -18.83
C SER A 202 16.17 -2.76 -18.59
N ILE A 203 16.98 -2.77 -17.54
CA ILE A 203 17.88 -1.67 -17.16
C ILE A 203 19.32 -2.00 -17.55
N ARG A 204 19.66 -3.30 -17.57
CA ARG A 204 20.99 -3.76 -18.02
C ARG A 204 21.24 -3.36 -19.46
N GLY A 205 22.42 -2.81 -19.75
CA GLY A 205 22.84 -2.47 -21.10
C GLY A 205 22.32 -1.15 -21.64
N LEU A 206 21.84 -0.23 -20.78
CA LEU A 206 21.51 1.12 -21.20
C LEU A 206 22.74 1.77 -21.86
N GLN A 207 22.58 2.15 -23.12
CA GLN A 207 23.60 2.84 -23.90
C GLN A 207 22.94 3.62 -25.02
N TYR A 208 23.59 4.67 -25.46
CA TYR A 208 23.15 5.48 -26.59
C TYR A 208 24.35 5.72 -27.52
N THR A 209 24.15 5.57 -28.82
CA THR A 209 25.15 5.92 -29.83
C THR A 209 24.84 7.29 -30.39
N THR A 210 25.75 8.22 -30.19
CA THR A 210 25.65 9.60 -30.69
C THR A 210 25.80 9.63 -32.22
N PHE A 211 25.51 10.77 -32.86
CA PHE A 211 25.74 10.95 -34.29
C PHE A 211 27.18 10.73 -34.74
N ASP A 212 28.14 10.99 -33.85
CA ASP A 212 29.56 10.83 -34.14
C ASP A 212 30.01 9.37 -33.94
N GLY A 213 29.09 8.46 -33.58
CA GLY A 213 29.40 7.08 -33.33
C GLY A 213 29.95 6.80 -31.94
N GLU A 214 30.01 7.78 -31.04
CA GLU A 214 30.38 7.57 -29.64
C GLU A 214 29.28 6.83 -28.89
N VAL A 215 29.66 5.80 -28.13
CA VAL A 215 28.73 5.07 -27.26
C VAL A 215 28.83 5.64 -25.86
N ILE A 216 27.73 6.26 -25.39
CA ILE A 216 27.63 6.79 -24.04
C ILE A 216 26.75 5.91 -23.18
N ARG A 217 27.04 5.86 -21.88
CA ARG A 217 26.29 5.11 -20.86
C ARG A 217 25.85 6.05 -19.75
N PRO A 218 24.84 5.66 -18.94
CA PRO A 218 24.38 6.48 -17.83
C PRO A 218 25.53 6.91 -16.90
N ASP A 219 25.60 8.19 -16.63
CA ASP A 219 26.54 8.81 -15.70
C ASP A 219 25.82 9.53 -14.54
N PHE A 220 24.48 9.65 -14.63
CA PHE A 220 23.63 10.11 -13.55
C PHE A 220 22.32 9.32 -13.50
N ILE A 221 21.98 8.80 -12.33
CA ILE A 221 20.73 8.06 -12.06
C ILE A 221 19.80 8.93 -11.21
N LEU A 222 18.59 9.14 -11.70
CA LEU A 222 17.49 9.73 -10.94
C LEU A 222 16.52 8.63 -10.54
N LEU A 223 16.40 8.33 -9.25
CA LEU A 223 15.45 7.40 -8.68
C LEU A 223 14.30 8.20 -8.02
N ASP A 224 13.06 8.01 -8.47
CA ASP A 224 11.89 8.70 -7.92
C ASP A 224 10.89 7.70 -7.37
N ASP A 225 10.76 7.67 -6.04
CA ASP A 225 9.96 6.71 -5.29
C ASP A 225 10.05 5.28 -5.90
N PRO A 226 11.23 4.63 -5.89
CA PRO A 226 11.46 3.35 -6.60
C PRO A 226 10.73 2.17 -5.95
N GLN A 227 10.03 2.39 -4.85
CA GLN A 227 9.26 1.40 -4.11
C GLN A 227 7.78 1.79 -4.06
N THR A 228 6.87 0.79 -4.23
CA THR A 228 5.44 0.98 -3.97
C THR A 228 5.12 0.65 -2.51
N ARG A 229 3.94 1.09 -2.03
CA ARG A 229 3.50 0.75 -0.67
C ARG A 229 3.39 -0.76 -0.44
N GLU A 230 2.95 -1.51 -1.44
CA GLU A 230 2.82 -2.96 -1.36
C GLU A 230 4.20 -3.61 -1.25
N SER A 231 5.16 -3.18 -2.08
CA SER A 231 6.51 -3.74 -2.04
C SER A 231 7.30 -3.34 -0.78
N ALA A 232 7.02 -2.18 -0.19
CA ALA A 232 7.65 -1.73 1.05
C ALA A 232 7.31 -2.61 2.26
N LYS A 233 6.16 -3.27 2.22
CA LYS A 233 5.69 -4.17 3.28
C LYS A 233 6.22 -5.60 3.15
N SER A 234 6.94 -5.92 2.08
CA SER A 234 7.53 -7.24 1.83
C SER A 234 9.05 -7.16 1.89
N ALA A 235 9.65 -7.79 2.88
CA ALA A 235 11.11 -7.87 3.02
C ALA A 235 11.79 -8.49 1.79
N GLU A 236 11.17 -9.51 1.18
CA GLU A 236 11.67 -10.16 -0.02
C GLU A 236 11.68 -9.20 -1.23
N GLN A 237 10.58 -8.46 -1.44
CA GLN A 237 10.51 -7.49 -2.53
C GLN A 237 11.42 -6.30 -2.30
N THR A 238 11.61 -5.87 -1.04
CA THR A 238 12.56 -4.83 -0.67
C THR A 238 13.99 -5.28 -0.98
N ALA A 239 14.38 -6.49 -0.55
CA ALA A 239 15.70 -7.05 -0.84
C ALA A 239 15.97 -7.18 -2.35
N GLY A 240 15.02 -7.72 -3.12
CA GLY A 240 15.15 -7.82 -4.57
C GLY A 240 15.28 -6.46 -5.29
N ARG A 241 14.63 -5.41 -4.77
CA ARG A 241 14.80 -4.04 -5.31
C ARG A 241 16.16 -3.44 -4.97
N ILE A 242 16.68 -3.70 -3.76
CA ILE A 242 18.02 -3.28 -3.36
C ILE A 242 19.04 -3.96 -4.26
N GLU A 243 18.95 -5.28 -4.47
CA GLU A 243 19.82 -6.01 -5.38
C GLU A 243 19.80 -5.44 -6.81
N LEU A 244 18.61 -5.11 -7.33
CA LEU A 244 18.47 -4.50 -8.65
C LEU A 244 19.11 -3.10 -8.72
N ILE A 245 18.96 -2.27 -7.68
CA ILE A 245 19.56 -0.93 -7.65
C ILE A 245 21.07 -1.04 -7.56
N ASP A 246 21.60 -1.82 -6.64
CA ASP A 246 23.04 -1.91 -6.41
C ASP A 246 23.77 -2.65 -7.52
N GLY A 247 23.18 -3.74 -8.04
CA GLY A 247 23.77 -4.56 -9.08
C GLY A 247 23.60 -4.00 -10.49
N ASP A 248 22.35 -3.75 -10.88
CA ASP A 248 22.03 -3.47 -12.29
C ASP A 248 22.01 -1.96 -12.60
N ILE A 249 21.43 -1.16 -11.71
CA ILE A 249 21.23 0.29 -11.96
C ILE A 249 22.53 1.05 -11.74
N LEU A 250 23.14 0.90 -10.59
CA LEU A 250 24.39 1.59 -10.26
C LEU A 250 25.60 1.01 -11.01
N GLY A 251 25.48 -0.21 -11.51
CA GLY A 251 26.48 -0.86 -12.35
C GLY A 251 26.43 -0.51 -13.84
N CYS A 252 25.45 0.28 -14.31
CA CYS A 252 25.28 0.56 -15.75
C CYS A 252 26.25 1.61 -16.31
N ALA A 253 27.02 2.29 -15.48
CA ALA A 253 28.02 3.29 -15.91
C ALA A 253 29.15 2.67 -16.74
N GLY A 254 29.86 3.51 -17.49
CA GLY A 254 31.11 3.12 -18.15
C GLY A 254 32.24 2.84 -17.14
N PRO A 255 33.25 2.06 -17.52
CA PRO A 255 34.28 1.57 -16.60
C PRO A 255 35.14 2.68 -15.97
N THR A 256 35.17 3.85 -16.56
CA THR A 256 35.98 5.00 -16.12
C THR A 256 35.14 6.12 -15.52
N VAL A 257 33.81 5.97 -15.47
CA VAL A 257 32.88 7.02 -15.04
C VAL A 257 32.44 6.79 -13.61
N LYS A 258 32.67 7.77 -12.73
CA LYS A 258 32.10 7.78 -11.39
C LYS A 258 30.64 8.25 -11.48
N ILE A 259 29.72 7.31 -11.34
CA ILE A 259 28.30 7.57 -11.44
C ILE A 259 27.81 8.51 -10.32
N ALA A 260 26.90 9.41 -10.66
CA ALA A 260 26.11 10.15 -9.69
C ALA A 260 24.72 9.49 -9.54
N ALA A 261 24.14 9.52 -8.35
CA ALA A 261 22.77 9.06 -8.15
C ALA A 261 22.03 9.97 -7.16
N ALA A 262 20.76 10.25 -7.46
CA ALA A 262 19.86 10.96 -6.58
C ALA A 262 18.57 10.15 -6.41
N MET A 263 18.16 9.92 -5.17
CA MET A 263 16.94 9.19 -4.83
C MET A 263 15.98 10.09 -4.05
N ALA A 264 14.81 10.40 -4.65
CA ALA A 264 13.67 10.87 -3.88
C ALA A 264 12.93 9.67 -3.31
N CYS A 265 12.74 9.61 -2.02
CA CYS A 265 12.06 8.51 -1.36
C CYS A 265 11.08 9.00 -0.28
N THR A 266 10.17 8.12 0.10
CA THR A 266 9.22 8.30 1.19
C THR A 266 9.31 7.07 2.08
N VAL A 267 9.54 7.26 3.37
CA VAL A 267 9.65 6.15 4.33
C VAL A 267 8.24 5.65 4.65
N VAL A 268 7.90 4.48 4.17
CA VAL A 268 6.54 3.90 4.25
C VAL A 268 6.43 2.84 5.34
N ALA A 269 7.51 2.10 5.59
CA ALA A 269 7.58 1.04 6.61
C ALA A 269 8.98 1.04 7.26
N GLU A 270 9.09 0.44 8.44
CA GLU A 270 10.41 0.11 9.02
C GLU A 270 11.17 -0.84 8.07
N ASP A 271 12.45 -0.65 7.96
CA ASP A 271 13.37 -1.45 7.14
C ASP A 271 12.98 -1.49 5.64
N ASP A 272 12.25 -0.49 5.15
CA ASP A 272 11.96 -0.37 3.72
C ASP A 272 13.21 0.07 2.93
N LEU A 273 13.08 0.07 1.61
CA LEU A 273 14.15 0.50 0.69
C LEU A 273 14.64 1.93 1.00
N SER A 274 13.75 2.81 1.43
CA SER A 274 14.08 4.21 1.76
C SER A 274 15.00 4.28 2.97
N GLU A 275 14.69 3.54 4.05
CA GLU A 275 15.55 3.47 5.25
C GLU A 275 16.94 2.93 4.91
N HIS A 276 17.02 1.88 4.07
CA HIS A 276 18.29 1.32 3.63
C HIS A 276 19.20 2.38 2.97
N TYR A 277 18.66 3.14 2.00
CA TYR A 277 19.47 4.13 1.28
C TYR A 277 19.68 5.43 2.03
N LEU A 278 18.78 5.84 2.91
CA LEU A 278 19.01 6.95 3.83
C LEU A 278 20.15 6.68 4.81
N ALA A 279 20.37 5.41 5.17
CA ALA A 279 21.51 5.00 6.00
C ALA A 279 22.80 4.82 5.20
N ALA A 280 22.72 4.36 3.93
CA ALA A 280 23.89 4.00 3.13
C ALA A 280 24.49 5.16 2.31
N TRP A 281 23.69 6.16 1.94
CA TRP A 281 24.10 7.29 1.09
C TRP A 281 24.18 8.59 1.89
N SER A 282 24.79 9.63 1.31
CA SER A 282 24.58 11.00 1.82
C SER A 282 23.08 11.27 1.81
N SER A 283 22.53 11.75 2.91
CA SER A 283 21.09 11.84 3.01
C SER A 283 20.59 13.06 3.75
N THR A 284 19.44 13.55 3.30
CA THR A 284 18.65 14.56 4.00
C THR A 284 17.29 13.98 4.35
N ARG A 285 16.98 13.94 5.63
CA ARG A 285 15.68 13.52 6.15
C ARG A 285 15.05 14.66 6.94
N ALA A 286 13.75 14.88 6.75
CA ALA A 286 12.98 15.81 7.54
C ALA A 286 11.60 15.26 7.87
N ALA A 287 11.11 15.64 9.04
CA ALA A 287 9.73 15.49 9.44
C ALA A 287 8.97 16.80 9.19
N LEU A 288 7.66 16.77 9.05
CA LEU A 288 6.85 18.00 8.98
C LEU A 288 6.94 18.77 10.30
N VAL A 289 6.86 18.03 11.42
CA VAL A 289 7.11 18.53 12.79
C VAL A 289 8.37 17.82 13.30
N GLU A 290 9.45 18.57 13.46
CA GLU A 290 10.73 18.03 13.95
C GLU A 290 10.70 17.84 15.47
N GLU A 291 10.17 18.83 16.19
CA GLU A 291 9.95 18.77 17.63
C GLU A 291 8.48 19.07 17.93
N TRP A 292 7.86 18.20 18.73
CA TRP A 292 6.46 18.36 19.12
C TRP A 292 6.31 19.39 20.23
N PRO A 293 5.14 20.02 20.37
CA PRO A 293 4.87 20.94 21.47
C PRO A 293 5.13 20.28 22.84
N SER A 294 5.68 21.04 23.76
CA SER A 294 5.96 20.59 25.13
C SER A 294 4.69 20.24 25.93
N ASN A 295 3.56 20.86 25.59
CA ASN A 295 2.22 20.54 26.09
C ASN A 295 1.30 20.09 24.96
N GLU A 296 0.99 18.79 24.89
CA GLU A 296 0.12 18.22 23.88
C GLU A 296 -1.39 18.26 24.24
N GLU A 297 -1.75 18.57 25.51
CA GLU A 297 -3.16 18.53 25.93
C GLU A 297 -4.05 19.49 25.12
N PRO A 298 -3.70 20.76 24.87
CA PRO A 298 -4.50 21.65 24.04
C PRO A 298 -4.66 21.14 22.60
N TRP A 299 -3.66 20.40 22.08
CA TRP A 299 -3.73 19.79 20.76
C TRP A 299 -4.66 18.57 20.73
N LYS A 300 -4.76 17.81 21.82
CA LYS A 300 -5.74 16.72 21.94
C LYS A 300 -7.17 17.28 21.95
N GLU A 301 -7.40 18.38 22.69
CA GLU A 301 -8.67 19.09 22.65
C GLU A 301 -9.00 19.63 21.25
N TYR A 302 -8.01 20.22 20.57
CA TYR A 302 -8.13 20.70 19.19
C TYR A 302 -8.53 19.57 18.23
N MET A 303 -7.87 18.43 18.31
CA MET A 303 -8.17 17.26 17.49
C MET A 303 -9.56 16.68 17.81
N SER A 304 -10.02 16.74 19.07
CA SER A 304 -11.39 16.37 19.44
C SER A 304 -12.41 17.32 18.80
N LEU A 305 -12.17 18.63 18.92
CA LEU A 305 -12.99 19.66 18.29
C LEU A 305 -13.04 19.48 16.76
N TYR A 306 -11.90 19.13 16.12
CA TYR A 306 -11.85 18.85 14.69
C TYR A 306 -12.79 17.69 14.30
N ARG A 307 -12.86 16.61 15.10
CA ARG A 307 -13.73 15.45 14.87
C ARG A 307 -15.21 15.81 15.09
N GLU A 308 -15.52 16.57 16.14
CA GLU A 308 -16.89 17.05 16.44
C GLU A 308 -17.43 17.92 15.31
N LEU A 309 -16.58 18.74 14.69
CA LEU A 309 -16.95 19.63 13.60
C LEU A 309 -16.93 18.98 12.21
N ARG A 310 -16.79 17.67 12.13
CA ARG A 310 -16.64 16.95 10.85
C ARG A 310 -17.81 17.18 9.90
N ASP A 311 -19.02 17.27 10.44
CA ASP A 311 -20.27 17.44 9.67
C ASP A 311 -20.65 18.91 9.43
N CYS A 312 -19.89 19.87 9.99
CA CYS A 312 -20.08 21.28 9.76
C CYS A 312 -19.57 21.69 8.36
N ARG A 313 -20.09 22.81 7.83
CA ARG A 313 -19.56 23.43 6.61
C ARG A 313 -18.07 23.79 6.83
N GLU A 314 -17.25 23.60 5.80
CA GLU A 314 -15.80 23.79 5.91
C GLU A 314 -15.40 25.17 6.43
N GLY A 315 -16.05 26.24 5.96
CA GLY A 315 -15.80 27.60 6.46
C GLY A 315 -16.09 27.77 7.96
N GLU A 316 -17.20 27.24 8.45
CA GLU A 316 -17.56 27.27 9.87
C GLU A 316 -16.60 26.45 10.73
N ARG A 317 -16.26 25.23 10.26
CA ARG A 317 -15.27 24.38 10.92
C ARG A 317 -13.93 25.11 11.06
N ARG A 318 -13.45 25.70 9.97
CA ARG A 318 -12.18 26.45 9.93
C ARG A 318 -12.19 27.63 10.87
N GLU A 319 -13.27 28.42 10.89
CA GLU A 319 -13.40 29.58 11.78
C GLU A 319 -13.31 29.18 13.25
N ARG A 320 -14.04 28.15 13.66
CA ARG A 320 -14.03 27.64 15.04
C ARG A 320 -12.68 27.07 15.44
N LEU A 321 -12.04 26.31 14.59
CA LEU A 321 -10.68 25.78 14.81
C LEU A 321 -9.64 26.89 14.91
N ASN A 322 -9.72 27.90 14.04
CA ASN A 322 -8.84 29.06 14.09
C ASN A 322 -9.07 29.91 15.32
N ALA A 323 -10.30 30.06 15.78
CA ALA A 323 -10.63 30.79 17.04
C ALA A 323 -10.01 30.05 18.23
N PHE A 324 -10.18 28.73 18.33
CA PHE A 324 -9.58 27.92 19.38
C PHE A 324 -8.04 28.05 19.39
N TYR A 325 -7.39 27.90 18.23
CA TYR A 325 -5.95 28.00 18.12
C TYR A 325 -5.41 29.40 18.44
N ARG A 326 -6.07 30.48 17.96
CA ARG A 326 -5.67 31.87 18.28
C ARG A 326 -5.70 32.15 19.78
N ALA A 327 -6.73 31.67 20.50
CA ALA A 327 -6.86 31.87 21.91
C ALA A 327 -5.75 31.23 22.76
N ARG A 328 -5.16 30.14 22.27
CA ARG A 328 -4.16 29.33 23.00
C ARG A 328 -2.83 29.20 22.28
N ARG A 329 -2.59 29.99 21.26
CA ARG A 329 -1.45 29.81 20.34
C ARG A 329 -0.10 29.75 21.05
N ALA A 330 0.15 30.62 22.00
CA ALA A 330 1.43 30.65 22.71
C ALA A 330 1.69 29.34 23.50
N GLU A 331 0.66 28.78 24.10
CA GLU A 331 0.73 27.50 24.81
C GLU A 331 0.88 26.33 23.81
N MET A 332 0.12 26.36 22.73
CA MET A 332 0.08 25.29 21.73
C MET A 332 1.36 25.21 20.89
N ASP A 333 2.02 26.32 20.63
CA ASP A 333 3.26 26.38 19.84
C ASP A 333 4.52 26.18 20.68
N ALA A 334 4.45 26.24 22.00
CA ALA A 334 5.58 26.20 22.89
C ALA A 334 6.43 24.92 22.71
N GLY A 335 7.71 25.07 22.39
CA GLY A 335 8.67 23.97 22.19
C GLY A 335 8.54 23.26 20.83
N ALA A 336 7.60 23.64 19.97
CA ALA A 336 7.42 23.01 18.67
C ALA A 336 8.42 23.56 17.62
N VAL A 337 8.97 22.66 16.80
CA VAL A 337 9.80 23.00 15.64
C VAL A 337 9.24 22.35 14.40
N VAL A 338 8.94 23.15 13.37
CA VAL A 338 8.51 22.66 12.06
C VAL A 338 9.64 22.82 11.07
N SER A 339 9.84 21.86 10.17
CA SER A 339 10.96 21.86 9.21
C SER A 339 10.81 22.91 8.10
N TRP A 340 9.59 23.42 7.86
CA TRP A 340 9.32 24.46 6.86
C TRP A 340 8.25 25.44 7.34
N PRO A 341 8.61 26.48 8.11
CA PRO A 341 7.65 27.45 8.68
C PRO A 341 6.83 28.21 7.62
N GLU A 342 7.40 28.47 6.45
CA GLU A 342 6.74 29.19 5.36
C GLU A 342 5.66 28.36 4.64
N ARG A 343 5.60 27.05 4.88
CA ARG A 343 4.57 26.16 4.31
C ARG A 343 3.29 26.22 5.13
N ILE A 344 2.61 27.31 5.03
CA ILE A 344 1.27 27.47 5.66
C ILE A 344 0.22 27.10 4.63
N MET A 345 -0.67 26.14 4.97
CA MET A 345 -1.76 25.72 4.09
C MET A 345 -2.84 26.81 4.05
N GLU A 346 -3.54 26.91 2.92
CA GLU A 346 -4.61 27.88 2.75
C GLU A 346 -5.68 27.76 3.85
N GLY A 347 -5.85 28.83 4.60
CA GLY A 347 -6.79 28.93 5.71
C GLY A 347 -6.25 28.52 7.08
N ASP A 348 -5.01 28.00 7.16
CA ASP A 348 -4.33 27.75 8.43
C ASP A 348 -3.57 29.01 8.90
N LEU A 349 -3.29 29.11 10.19
CA LEU A 349 -2.62 30.24 10.80
C LEU A 349 -1.11 29.98 11.02
N SER A 350 -0.67 28.72 10.91
CA SER A 350 0.72 28.31 11.00
C SER A 350 0.97 26.96 10.31
N ALA A 351 2.22 26.67 10.02
CA ALA A 351 2.63 25.37 9.51
C ALA A 351 2.37 24.23 10.53
N LEU A 352 2.48 24.52 11.83
CA LEU A 352 2.18 23.55 12.89
C LEU A 352 0.69 23.23 12.94
N GLN A 353 -0.20 24.21 12.86
CA GLN A 353 -1.64 23.99 12.78
C GLN A 353 -1.98 23.15 11.56
N GLY A 354 -1.38 23.46 10.40
CA GLY A 354 -1.55 22.67 9.18
C GLY A 354 -1.11 21.22 9.34
N ALA A 355 -0.05 20.95 10.12
CA ALA A 355 0.39 19.60 10.43
C ALA A 355 -0.68 18.82 11.23
N TYR A 356 -1.26 19.42 12.28
CA TYR A 356 -2.32 18.79 13.06
C TYR A 356 -3.61 18.59 12.26
N ASN A 357 -3.96 19.55 11.38
CA ASN A 357 -5.11 19.40 10.48
C ASN A 357 -4.89 18.22 9.51
N LEU A 358 -3.71 18.09 8.91
CA LEU A 358 -3.35 16.94 8.06
C LEU A 358 -3.39 15.62 8.85
N ARG A 359 -2.94 15.62 10.09
CA ARG A 359 -3.00 14.46 10.98
C ARG A 359 -4.45 14.02 11.23
N CYS A 360 -5.35 14.99 11.50
CA CYS A 360 -6.79 14.71 11.67
C CYS A 360 -7.44 14.22 10.38
N GLU A 361 -7.05 14.77 9.22
CA GLU A 361 -7.62 14.45 7.92
C GLU A 361 -7.17 13.08 7.39
N ARG A 362 -5.87 12.77 7.54
CA ARG A 362 -5.25 11.57 6.96
C ARG A 362 -5.16 10.40 7.90
N GLY A 363 -5.33 10.64 9.19
CA GLY A 363 -5.07 9.66 10.24
C GLY A 363 -3.57 9.51 10.57
N ASP A 364 -3.30 8.97 11.75
CA ASP A 364 -1.93 8.87 12.27
C ASP A 364 -1.01 8.04 11.39
N GLU A 365 -1.47 6.88 10.90
CA GLU A 365 -0.64 5.98 10.06
C GLU A 365 -0.11 6.69 8.81
N ALA A 366 -1.02 7.28 8.03
CA ALA A 366 -0.64 7.98 6.80
C ALA A 366 0.17 9.25 7.09
N PHE A 367 -0.16 9.96 8.18
CA PHE A 367 0.56 11.16 8.59
C PHE A 367 2.01 10.85 8.97
N PHE A 368 2.23 9.85 9.84
CA PHE A 368 3.57 9.50 10.29
C PHE A 368 4.43 8.90 9.16
N ALA A 369 3.87 8.15 8.23
CA ALA A 369 4.59 7.64 7.07
C ALA A 369 4.91 8.77 6.06
N GLU A 370 3.91 9.49 5.54
CA GLU A 370 4.09 10.38 4.39
C GLU A 370 4.58 11.79 4.74
N TYR A 371 4.29 12.26 5.97
CA TYR A 371 4.62 13.63 6.38
C TYR A 371 5.67 13.71 7.48
N GLN A 372 5.83 12.64 8.26
CA GLN A 372 6.88 12.59 9.29
C GLN A 372 8.09 11.76 8.84
N ASN A 373 7.98 10.99 7.75
CA ASN A 373 9.00 10.02 7.35
C ASN A 373 9.45 9.11 8.51
N ARG A 374 8.56 8.86 9.46
CA ARG A 374 8.72 8.03 10.65
C ARG A 374 7.48 7.18 10.80
N PRO A 375 7.30 6.13 9.97
CA PRO A 375 6.12 5.28 10.03
C PRO A 375 5.95 4.74 11.45
N LEU A 376 4.71 4.71 11.91
CA LEU A 376 4.40 4.09 13.19
C LEU A 376 4.78 2.62 13.10
N LYS A 377 5.44 2.12 14.14
CA LYS A 377 5.70 0.69 14.25
C LYS A 377 4.36 -0.02 14.13
N GLN A 378 4.17 -0.73 13.04
CA GLN A 378 3.05 -1.65 12.99
C GLN A 378 3.36 -2.73 14.03
N ASN A 379 2.62 -2.71 15.12
CA ASN A 379 2.67 -3.77 16.12
C ASN A 379 2.05 -5.05 15.53
N THR A 380 2.55 -5.49 14.37
CA THR A 380 2.21 -6.81 13.80
C THR A 380 2.57 -7.92 14.80
N ASN A 381 3.56 -7.69 15.63
CA ASN A 381 3.91 -8.59 16.73
C ASN A 381 2.82 -8.72 17.82
N LEU A 382 1.94 -7.71 17.98
CA LEU A 382 0.81 -7.82 18.92
C LEU A 382 -0.28 -8.79 18.45
N TYR A 383 -0.32 -9.12 17.15
CA TYR A 383 -1.31 -10.03 16.57
C TYR A 383 -0.69 -11.29 15.98
N THR A 384 0.62 -11.51 16.14
CA THR A 384 1.24 -12.74 15.66
C THR A 384 1.01 -13.86 16.64
N LEU A 385 -0.02 -14.67 16.38
CA LEU A 385 -0.24 -15.89 17.10
C LEU A 385 0.83 -16.93 16.71
N THR A 386 1.48 -17.52 17.72
CA THR A 386 2.48 -18.59 17.54
C THR A 386 1.95 -19.93 18.04
N ALA A 387 2.44 -21.03 17.48
CA ALA A 387 2.09 -22.37 17.95
C ALA A 387 2.41 -22.53 19.45
N GLN A 388 3.51 -21.94 19.92
CA GLN A 388 3.87 -21.96 21.34
C GLN A 388 2.86 -21.25 22.23
N THR A 389 2.27 -20.13 21.73
CA THR A 389 1.19 -19.44 22.46
C THR A 389 -0.04 -20.34 22.57
N VAL A 390 -0.46 -21.00 21.49
CA VAL A 390 -1.60 -21.93 21.51
C VAL A 390 -1.33 -23.09 22.48
N LEU A 391 -0.14 -23.68 22.42
CA LEU A 391 0.27 -24.77 23.32
C LEU A 391 0.27 -24.38 24.80
N SER A 392 0.55 -23.13 25.12
CA SER A 392 0.54 -22.61 26.49
C SER A 392 -0.88 -22.34 27.04
N ARG A 393 -1.92 -22.47 26.21
CA ARG A 393 -3.32 -22.15 26.58
C ARG A 393 -4.11 -23.37 27.11
N THR A 394 -3.48 -24.34 27.73
CA THR A 394 -4.18 -25.43 28.40
C THR A 394 -4.90 -24.97 29.67
N ASN A 395 -6.06 -25.53 29.95
CA ASN A 395 -6.95 -25.10 31.04
C ASN A 395 -7.13 -26.16 32.14
N GLY A 396 -6.42 -27.29 32.06
CA GLY A 396 -6.50 -28.39 33.05
C GLY A 396 -7.80 -29.20 32.98
N ILE A 397 -8.74 -28.90 32.08
CA ILE A 397 -9.98 -29.64 31.93
C ILE A 397 -9.68 -30.91 31.12
N PRO A 398 -10.20 -32.11 31.59
CA PRO A 398 -10.00 -33.34 30.85
C PRO A 398 -10.59 -33.31 29.43
N HIS A 399 -9.96 -34.05 28.50
CA HIS A 399 -10.47 -34.26 27.14
C HIS A 399 -11.94 -34.71 27.13
N ARG A 400 -12.74 -34.05 26.30
CA ARG A 400 -14.18 -34.33 26.11
C ARG A 400 -15.09 -33.98 27.30
N LEU A 401 -14.58 -33.32 28.31
CA LEU A 401 -15.40 -32.81 29.41
C LEU A 401 -15.91 -31.39 29.10
N THR A 402 -17.25 -31.23 29.13
CA THR A 402 -17.87 -29.93 29.00
C THR A 402 -17.87 -29.20 30.35
N PRO A 403 -17.32 -28.00 30.46
CA PRO A 403 -17.37 -27.19 31.70
C PRO A 403 -18.84 -26.83 32.02
N GLU A 404 -19.21 -26.92 33.31
CA GLU A 404 -20.58 -26.62 33.76
C GLU A 404 -21.02 -25.19 33.46
N ASN A 405 -20.07 -24.23 33.47
CA ASN A 405 -20.31 -22.82 33.21
C ASN A 405 -20.32 -22.45 31.71
N ALA A 406 -20.20 -23.42 30.81
CA ALA A 406 -20.17 -23.27 29.35
C ALA A 406 -21.32 -24.04 28.68
N PRO A 407 -22.58 -23.53 28.79
CA PRO A 407 -23.78 -24.29 28.38
C PRO A 407 -23.98 -24.40 26.89
N LEU A 408 -23.33 -23.53 26.07
CA LEU A 408 -23.43 -23.64 24.61
C LEU A 408 -22.35 -24.59 24.09
N LEU A 409 -22.78 -25.75 23.61
CA LEU A 409 -21.90 -26.75 23.00
C LEU A 409 -22.15 -26.82 21.51
N LEU A 410 -21.08 -26.66 20.71
CA LEU A 410 -21.13 -26.68 19.27
C LEU A 410 -19.93 -27.39 18.66
N CYS A 411 -20.08 -27.83 17.41
CA CYS A 411 -19.00 -28.37 16.60
C CYS A 411 -18.93 -27.60 15.29
N ALA A 412 -17.73 -27.37 14.79
CA ALA A 412 -17.49 -26.86 13.44
C ALA A 412 -16.52 -27.78 12.69
N ALA A 413 -16.80 -28.04 11.42
CA ALA A 413 -16.03 -28.94 10.59
C ALA A 413 -15.73 -28.35 9.22
N ASP A 414 -14.45 -28.30 8.90
CA ASP A 414 -13.93 -28.04 7.57
C ASP A 414 -13.84 -29.31 6.76
N ILE A 415 -14.13 -29.25 5.45
CA ILE A 415 -14.21 -30.44 4.58
C ILE A 415 -13.12 -30.37 3.52
N ASN A 416 -12.29 -31.41 3.48
CA ASN A 416 -11.37 -31.64 2.37
C ASN A 416 -11.46 -33.11 1.88
N TYR A 417 -10.71 -33.49 0.84
CA TYR A 417 -10.70 -34.84 0.29
C TYR A 417 -10.25 -35.92 1.28
N TYR A 418 -9.38 -35.55 2.21
CA TYR A 418 -8.77 -36.52 3.11
C TYR A 418 -9.57 -36.67 4.39
N ALA A 419 -10.12 -35.58 4.92
CA ALA A 419 -10.81 -35.63 6.21
C ALA A 419 -11.84 -34.51 6.39
N LEU A 420 -12.75 -34.73 7.33
CA LEU A 420 -13.49 -33.66 8.01
C LEU A 420 -12.64 -33.22 9.21
N SER A 421 -12.01 -32.05 9.12
CA SER A 421 -11.23 -31.47 10.22
C SER A 421 -12.20 -30.74 11.16
N PHE A 422 -12.31 -31.15 12.41
CA PHE A 422 -13.35 -30.64 13.29
C PHE A 422 -12.83 -30.16 14.64
N VAL A 423 -13.53 -29.19 15.21
CA VAL A 423 -13.37 -28.74 16.59
C VAL A 423 -14.70 -28.77 17.32
N VAL A 424 -14.68 -29.21 18.59
CA VAL A 424 -15.85 -29.15 19.49
C VAL A 424 -15.55 -28.09 20.55
N LEU A 425 -16.44 -27.11 20.66
CA LEU A 425 -16.27 -25.92 21.47
C LEU A 425 -17.41 -25.80 22.48
N ALA A 426 -17.07 -25.51 23.72
CA ALA A 426 -18.02 -25.10 24.73
C ALA A 426 -17.84 -23.60 25.03
N PHE A 427 -18.93 -22.85 25.10
CA PHE A 427 -18.89 -21.41 25.32
C PHE A 427 -19.62 -20.95 26.56
N ARG A 428 -19.01 -20.00 27.26
CA ARG A 428 -19.67 -19.20 28.29
C ARG A 428 -20.45 -18.05 27.65
N SER A 429 -21.33 -17.44 28.44
CA SER A 429 -22.12 -16.27 28.01
C SER A 429 -21.28 -15.03 27.67
N ASP A 430 -20.05 -14.92 28.15
CA ASP A 430 -19.09 -13.86 27.88
C ASP A 430 -18.16 -14.15 26.69
N PHE A 431 -18.54 -15.08 25.81
CA PHE A 431 -17.79 -15.55 24.64
C PHE A 431 -16.47 -16.28 24.97
N THR A 432 -16.21 -16.64 26.23
CA THR A 432 -15.06 -17.48 26.57
C THR A 432 -15.27 -18.88 26.02
N ALA A 433 -14.31 -19.40 25.26
CA ALA A 433 -14.36 -20.66 24.53
C ALA A 433 -13.42 -21.71 25.15
N TYR A 434 -13.90 -22.92 25.23
CA TYR A 434 -13.13 -24.09 25.61
C TYR A 434 -13.13 -25.08 24.44
N VAL A 435 -11.97 -25.35 23.87
CA VAL A 435 -11.80 -26.46 22.93
C VAL A 435 -11.80 -27.72 23.77
N ILE A 436 -12.86 -28.55 23.68
CA ILE A 436 -13.00 -29.77 24.46
C ILE A 436 -12.63 -31.03 23.68
N ASP A 437 -12.71 -30.97 22.35
CA ASP A 437 -12.26 -32.02 21.44
C ASP A 437 -11.91 -31.43 20.08
N TYR A 438 -11.04 -32.08 19.33
CA TYR A 438 -10.77 -31.83 17.93
C TYR A 438 -10.21 -33.09 17.27
N GLY A 439 -10.27 -33.14 15.95
CA GLY A 439 -9.73 -34.29 15.23
C GLY A 439 -9.97 -34.24 13.73
N TRP A 440 -9.66 -35.35 13.12
CA TRP A 440 -9.82 -35.56 11.68
C TRP A 440 -10.67 -36.82 11.49
N PHE A 441 -11.80 -36.73 10.78
CA PHE A 441 -12.69 -37.84 10.53
C PHE A 441 -12.68 -38.23 9.05
N PRO A 442 -12.59 -39.52 8.69
CA PRO A 442 -12.43 -40.69 9.55
C PRO A 442 -11.03 -40.79 10.18
N ASP A 443 -10.96 -41.36 11.38
CA ASP A 443 -9.69 -41.52 12.07
C ASP A 443 -8.76 -42.48 11.32
N GLY A 444 -7.58 -42.00 10.90
CA GLY A 444 -6.62 -42.77 10.12
C GLY A 444 -7.09 -43.20 8.71
N GLY A 445 -8.25 -42.72 8.26
CA GLY A 445 -8.82 -43.00 6.95
C GLY A 445 -8.80 -41.82 5.99
N CYS A 446 -9.54 -41.94 4.89
CA CYS A 446 -9.71 -40.89 3.89
C CYS A 446 -11.21 -40.82 3.51
N VAL A 447 -11.76 -39.61 3.39
CA VAL A 447 -13.14 -39.38 2.95
C VAL A 447 -13.34 -39.85 1.51
N HIS A 448 -12.44 -39.46 0.62
CA HIS A 448 -12.43 -39.83 -0.78
C HIS A 448 -11.01 -39.78 -1.36
N ASP A 449 -10.52 -40.92 -1.82
CA ASP A 449 -9.28 -40.98 -2.59
C ASP A 449 -9.63 -41.04 -4.09
N PRO A 450 -9.30 -40.01 -4.88
CA PRO A 450 -9.58 -39.96 -6.31
C PRO A 450 -9.01 -41.14 -7.13
N LYS A 451 -7.98 -41.82 -6.59
CA LYS A 451 -7.26 -42.91 -7.29
C LYS A 451 -7.87 -44.28 -6.98
N THR A 452 -8.45 -44.46 -5.81
CA THR A 452 -8.88 -45.79 -5.32
C THR A 452 -10.36 -45.90 -5.04
N SER A 453 -11.08 -44.78 -4.84
CA SER A 453 -12.49 -44.76 -4.51
C SER A 453 -13.36 -45.15 -5.71
N GLN A 454 -14.27 -46.10 -5.48
CA GLN A 454 -15.26 -46.54 -6.49
C GLN A 454 -16.57 -45.73 -6.45
N ILE A 455 -16.77 -44.90 -5.42
CA ILE A 455 -17.97 -44.07 -5.28
C ILE A 455 -17.65 -42.61 -5.68
N PRO A 456 -18.64 -41.92 -6.27
CA PRO A 456 -18.46 -40.50 -6.59
C PRO A 456 -18.14 -39.67 -5.35
N GLU A 457 -17.33 -38.65 -5.50
CA GLU A 457 -16.87 -37.74 -4.45
C GLU A 457 -18.04 -37.17 -3.61
N GLU A 458 -19.07 -36.65 -4.26
CA GLU A 458 -20.26 -36.11 -3.58
C GLU A 458 -20.96 -37.13 -2.69
N THR A 459 -20.99 -38.37 -3.14
CA THR A 459 -21.58 -39.48 -2.36
C THR A 459 -20.70 -39.85 -1.17
N ALA A 460 -19.37 -39.86 -1.35
CA ALA A 460 -18.44 -40.12 -0.26
C ALA A 460 -18.56 -39.08 0.83
N ILE A 461 -18.60 -37.80 0.46
CA ILE A 461 -18.76 -36.67 1.40
C ILE A 461 -20.12 -36.75 2.11
N TYR A 462 -21.21 -37.02 1.37
CA TYR A 462 -22.52 -37.15 1.97
C TYR A 462 -22.56 -38.28 3.03
N ASN A 463 -21.99 -39.46 2.73
CA ASN A 463 -21.90 -40.58 3.65
C ASN A 463 -21.03 -40.27 4.87
N ALA A 464 -19.83 -39.66 4.64
CA ALA A 464 -18.94 -39.26 5.72
C ALA A 464 -19.59 -38.24 6.67
N LEU A 465 -20.38 -37.30 6.17
CA LEU A 465 -21.17 -36.39 7.00
C LEU A 465 -22.20 -37.14 7.86
N GLY A 466 -22.85 -38.17 7.32
CA GLY A 466 -23.80 -39.00 8.06
C GLY A 466 -23.15 -39.74 9.22
N GLU A 467 -22.05 -40.43 8.97
CA GLU A 467 -21.26 -41.13 9.97
C GLU A 467 -20.67 -40.17 11.02
N PHE A 468 -20.11 -39.05 10.58
CA PHE A 468 -19.56 -38.04 11.46
C PHE A 468 -20.60 -37.44 12.42
N VAL A 469 -21.76 -37.04 11.92
CA VAL A 469 -22.86 -36.53 12.74
C VAL A 469 -23.37 -37.61 13.70
N GLY A 470 -23.43 -38.86 13.26
CA GLY A 470 -23.77 -40.01 14.11
C GLY A 470 -22.79 -40.18 15.28
N LEU A 471 -21.49 -40.11 14.99
CA LEU A 471 -20.41 -40.15 15.98
C LEU A 471 -20.52 -39.01 17.01
N LEU A 472 -20.72 -37.79 16.54
CA LEU A 472 -20.82 -36.60 17.40
C LEU A 472 -22.04 -36.71 18.36
N LYS A 473 -23.17 -37.14 17.86
CA LYS A 473 -24.39 -37.35 18.69
C LYS A 473 -24.17 -38.37 19.80
N GLY A 474 -23.53 -39.49 19.47
CA GLY A 474 -23.19 -40.51 20.46
C GLY A 474 -22.22 -40.01 21.52
N ARG A 475 -21.26 -39.19 21.12
CA ARG A 475 -20.20 -38.68 21.99
C ARG A 475 -20.62 -37.44 22.80
N TYR A 476 -21.47 -36.58 22.23
CA TYR A 476 -21.89 -35.29 22.82
C TYR A 476 -23.42 -35.14 22.82
N PRO A 477 -24.15 -35.77 23.76
CA PRO A 477 -25.62 -35.67 23.80
C PRO A 477 -26.15 -34.26 23.96
N GLY A 478 -25.34 -33.33 24.54
CA GLY A 478 -25.64 -31.89 24.71
C GLY A 478 -25.31 -31.01 23.53
N LEU A 479 -24.85 -31.56 22.41
CA LEU A 479 -24.46 -30.79 21.22
C LEU A 479 -25.67 -30.08 20.59
N GLN A 480 -25.60 -28.76 20.45
CA GLN A 480 -26.74 -27.94 19.97
C GLN A 480 -26.60 -27.56 18.50
N PHE A 481 -25.38 -27.31 18.02
CA PHE A 481 -25.13 -26.89 16.65
C PHE A 481 -23.96 -27.64 16.05
N ILE A 482 -24.05 -27.92 14.74
CA ILE A 482 -22.94 -28.38 13.90
C ILE A 482 -22.82 -27.44 12.71
N GLY A 483 -21.73 -26.66 12.65
CA GLY A 483 -21.32 -25.87 11.50
C GLY A 483 -20.53 -26.71 10.51
N ILE A 484 -20.88 -26.65 9.24
CA ILE A 484 -20.25 -27.44 8.19
C ILE A 484 -19.78 -26.50 7.10
N ASP A 485 -18.50 -26.60 6.67
CA ASP A 485 -18.04 -25.81 5.53
C ASP A 485 -18.90 -26.06 4.29
N GLY A 486 -19.43 -24.98 3.73
CA GLY A 486 -20.31 -25.00 2.56
C GLY A 486 -19.72 -24.31 1.33
N ASN A 487 -18.42 -23.99 1.31
CA ASN A 487 -17.80 -23.33 0.17
C ASN A 487 -17.48 -24.29 -0.97
N ARG A 488 -16.57 -25.23 -0.74
CA ARG A 488 -16.05 -26.11 -1.79
C ARG A 488 -17.06 -27.21 -2.17
N PHE A 489 -17.68 -27.85 -1.20
CA PHE A 489 -18.57 -28.99 -1.39
C PHE A 489 -20.05 -28.63 -1.16
N THR A 490 -20.46 -27.51 -1.77
CA THR A 490 -21.79 -26.93 -1.57
C THR A 490 -22.93 -27.93 -1.85
N ALA A 491 -22.87 -28.72 -2.94
CA ALA A 491 -23.95 -29.63 -3.36
C ALA A 491 -24.19 -30.79 -2.35
N PRO A 492 -23.17 -31.60 -1.99
CA PRO A 492 -23.37 -32.68 -1.02
C PRO A 492 -23.72 -32.16 0.37
N VAL A 493 -23.17 -31.05 0.84
CA VAL A 493 -23.51 -30.43 2.12
C VAL A 493 -24.96 -29.97 2.14
N ASN A 494 -25.42 -29.24 1.12
CA ASN A 494 -26.81 -28.80 1.01
C ASN A 494 -27.78 -29.99 0.99
N LYS A 495 -27.50 -31.03 0.18
CA LYS A 495 -28.28 -32.24 0.10
C LYS A 495 -28.36 -32.96 1.46
N PHE A 496 -27.24 -33.04 2.17
CA PHE A 496 -27.20 -33.65 3.49
C PHE A 496 -28.03 -32.86 4.52
N VAL A 497 -27.89 -31.54 4.57
CA VAL A 497 -28.64 -30.68 5.48
C VAL A 497 -30.14 -30.69 5.17
N GLN A 498 -30.53 -30.71 3.90
CA GLN A 498 -31.93 -30.80 3.48
C GLN A 498 -32.56 -32.10 3.93
N ALA A 499 -31.88 -33.24 3.76
CA ALA A 499 -32.40 -34.56 4.11
C ALA A 499 -32.46 -34.81 5.62
N ASN A 500 -31.56 -34.22 6.41
CA ASN A 500 -31.35 -34.58 7.80
C ASN A 500 -31.65 -33.44 8.80
N GLY A 501 -31.63 -32.17 8.37
CA GLY A 501 -31.70 -31.03 9.27
C GLY A 501 -32.97 -30.94 10.14
N HIS A 502 -34.08 -31.53 9.70
CA HIS A 502 -35.34 -31.58 10.45
C HIS A 502 -35.50 -32.85 11.29
N ARG A 503 -34.64 -33.85 11.08
CA ARG A 503 -34.69 -35.16 11.77
C ARG A 503 -33.75 -35.26 12.96
N LEU A 504 -32.80 -34.32 13.04
CA LEU A 504 -31.78 -34.34 14.08
C LEU A 504 -32.13 -33.40 15.22
N PRO A 505 -31.82 -33.74 16.47
CA PRO A 505 -31.98 -32.83 17.62
C PRO A 505 -30.95 -31.69 17.61
N VAL A 506 -29.89 -31.82 16.79
CA VAL A 506 -28.84 -30.83 16.61
C VAL A 506 -29.09 -30.00 15.35
N ARG A 507 -28.86 -28.71 15.40
CA ARG A 507 -29.04 -27.80 14.27
C ARG A 507 -27.82 -27.83 13.34
N LEU A 508 -28.02 -28.24 12.08
CA LEU A 508 -26.98 -28.24 11.06
C LEU A 508 -26.96 -26.87 10.36
N VAL A 509 -25.80 -26.23 10.24
CA VAL A 509 -25.62 -24.92 9.62
C VAL A 509 -24.48 -24.96 8.59
N PRO A 510 -24.77 -24.94 7.28
CA PRO A 510 -23.74 -24.70 6.27
C PRO A 510 -23.19 -23.29 6.44
N LEU A 511 -21.88 -23.18 6.62
CA LEU A 511 -21.15 -21.93 6.79
C LEU A 511 -20.40 -21.57 5.49
N ARG A 512 -20.44 -20.31 5.07
CA ARG A 512 -19.78 -19.87 3.85
C ARG A 512 -18.90 -18.65 4.13
N GLY A 513 -17.61 -18.88 4.23
CA GLY A 513 -16.62 -17.82 4.35
C GLY A 513 -16.56 -17.00 3.06
N MET A 514 -16.62 -15.69 3.19
CA MET A 514 -16.52 -14.74 2.10
C MET A 514 -15.29 -13.85 2.34
N ALA A 515 -14.48 -13.62 1.29
CA ALA A 515 -13.38 -12.66 1.38
C ALA A 515 -13.91 -11.26 1.71
N ALA A 516 -13.13 -10.45 2.41
CA ALA A 516 -13.52 -9.11 2.85
C ALA A 516 -14.05 -8.19 1.74
N LYS A 517 -13.54 -8.36 0.49
CA LYS A 517 -14.04 -7.62 -0.68
C LYS A 517 -15.41 -8.07 -1.17
N GLN A 518 -15.83 -9.28 -0.83
CA GLN A 518 -17.07 -9.92 -1.28
C GLN A 518 -18.16 -9.86 -0.21
N TYR A 519 -17.77 -9.85 1.07
CA TYR A 519 -18.74 -9.73 2.17
C TYR A 519 -19.34 -8.32 2.20
N ARG A 520 -20.65 -8.26 2.36
CA ARG A 520 -21.41 -7.02 2.56
C ARG A 520 -22.30 -7.21 3.76
N GLU A 521 -22.27 -6.25 4.68
CA GLU A 521 -23.17 -6.24 5.83
C GLU A 521 -24.62 -6.29 5.36
N PRO A 522 -25.40 -7.26 5.85
CA PRO A 522 -26.79 -7.38 5.47
C PRO A 522 -27.64 -6.26 6.04
N THR A 523 -28.49 -5.71 5.20
CA THR A 523 -29.56 -4.78 5.59
C THR A 523 -30.88 -5.50 5.70
N ARG A 524 -31.93 -4.85 6.22
CA ARG A 524 -33.27 -5.44 6.29
C ARG A 524 -33.84 -5.83 4.92
N SER A 525 -33.37 -5.19 3.87
CA SER A 525 -33.76 -5.46 2.47
C SER A 525 -32.87 -6.52 1.78
N THR A 526 -31.90 -7.11 2.48
CA THR A 526 -31.01 -8.11 1.89
C THR A 526 -31.82 -9.33 1.47
N PRO A 527 -31.74 -9.78 0.19
CA PRO A 527 -32.49 -10.93 -0.29
C PRO A 527 -32.15 -12.20 0.49
N GLY A 528 -33.17 -12.97 0.83
CA GLY A 528 -33.04 -14.25 1.54
C GLY A 528 -32.60 -14.14 3.01
N LEU A 529 -32.54 -12.95 3.60
CA LEU A 529 -32.18 -12.74 5.00
C LEU A 529 -33.20 -13.43 5.93
N TYR A 530 -32.71 -14.27 6.84
CA TYR A 530 -33.51 -14.93 7.84
C TYR A 530 -33.11 -14.47 9.26
N GLY A 531 -34.01 -13.80 9.95
CA GLY A 531 -33.77 -13.26 11.28
C GLY A 531 -33.02 -11.93 11.28
N ARG A 532 -32.38 -11.62 12.42
CA ARG A 532 -31.54 -10.42 12.56
C ARG A 532 -30.11 -10.70 12.12
N PRO A 533 -29.45 -9.80 11.40
CA PRO A 533 -28.04 -9.93 11.15
C PRO A 533 -27.26 -9.91 12.47
N ARG A 534 -26.18 -10.65 12.50
CA ARG A 534 -25.19 -10.69 13.59
C ARG A 534 -23.90 -9.99 13.15
N LEU A 535 -22.95 -9.89 14.06
CA LEU A 535 -21.67 -9.25 13.78
C LEU A 535 -20.95 -9.99 12.63
N ARG A 536 -20.78 -9.31 11.50
CA ARG A 536 -20.07 -9.84 10.32
C ARG A 536 -20.54 -11.24 9.87
N CYS A 537 -21.77 -11.60 10.16
CA CYS A 537 -22.41 -12.82 9.68
C CYS A 537 -23.94 -12.69 9.72
N CYS A 538 -24.62 -13.55 8.99
CA CYS A 538 -26.08 -13.61 9.02
C CYS A 538 -26.58 -15.00 8.58
N MET A 539 -27.84 -15.32 8.90
CA MET A 539 -28.54 -16.47 8.31
C MET A 539 -29.24 -16.04 7.03
N LYS A 540 -29.06 -16.81 5.97
CA LYS A 540 -29.81 -16.67 4.70
C LYS A 540 -30.48 -17.96 4.31
N VAL A 541 -31.47 -17.83 3.46
CA VAL A 541 -32.12 -18.97 2.79
C VAL A 541 -31.91 -18.83 1.29
N ASN A 542 -31.53 -19.93 0.63
CA ASN A 542 -31.38 -19.98 -0.83
C ASN A 542 -32.69 -20.31 -1.54
N ALA A 543 -32.66 -20.35 -2.87
CA ALA A 543 -33.84 -20.72 -3.67
C ALA A 543 -34.40 -22.13 -3.35
N ASP A 544 -33.57 -23.06 -2.92
CA ASP A 544 -33.93 -24.42 -2.54
C ASP A 544 -34.43 -24.53 -1.09
N ARG A 545 -34.67 -23.38 -0.44
CA ARG A 545 -35.11 -23.26 0.96
C ARG A 545 -34.12 -23.85 1.99
N ILE A 546 -32.83 -23.88 1.64
CA ILE A 546 -31.78 -24.33 2.54
C ILE A 546 -31.22 -23.11 3.27
N PHE A 547 -31.17 -23.19 4.62
CA PHE A 547 -30.56 -22.18 5.47
C PHE A 547 -29.05 -22.36 5.46
N TYR A 548 -28.33 -21.27 5.27
CA TYR A 548 -26.86 -21.18 5.33
C TYR A 548 -26.42 -19.86 5.93
N ALA A 549 -25.17 -19.77 6.38
CA ALA A 549 -24.65 -18.55 6.97
C ALA A 549 -23.40 -18.04 6.22
N PRO A 550 -23.53 -16.99 5.41
CA PRO A 550 -22.39 -16.25 4.92
C PRO A 550 -21.78 -15.42 6.05
N TYR A 551 -20.46 -15.35 6.10
CA TYR A 551 -19.70 -14.58 7.08
C TYR A 551 -18.44 -13.95 6.47
N ASP A 552 -17.93 -12.86 7.08
CA ASP A 552 -16.64 -12.25 6.73
C ASP A 552 -15.51 -13.11 7.31
N SER A 553 -14.87 -13.93 6.45
CA SER A 553 -13.83 -14.86 6.88
C SER A 553 -12.60 -14.13 7.43
N HIS A 554 -12.23 -13.00 6.87
CA HIS A 554 -11.05 -12.24 7.30
C HIS A 554 -11.23 -11.62 8.70
N TYR A 555 -12.42 -11.06 8.95
CA TYR A 555 -12.76 -10.53 10.28
C TYR A 555 -12.75 -11.63 11.34
N TRP A 556 -13.46 -12.72 11.10
CA TRP A 556 -13.62 -13.79 12.08
C TRP A 556 -12.33 -14.57 12.29
N HIS A 557 -11.49 -14.65 11.27
CA HIS A 557 -10.16 -15.23 11.38
C HIS A 557 -9.27 -14.41 12.33
N MET A 558 -9.22 -13.08 12.16
CA MET A 558 -8.53 -12.20 13.10
C MET A 558 -9.13 -12.28 14.50
N PHE A 559 -10.45 -12.36 14.60
CA PHE A 559 -11.14 -12.44 15.88
C PHE A 559 -10.71 -13.68 16.67
N GLN A 560 -10.73 -14.87 16.04
CA GLN A 560 -10.32 -16.12 16.71
C GLN A 560 -8.84 -16.08 17.12
N GLN A 561 -7.94 -15.49 16.30
CA GLN A 561 -6.53 -15.34 16.67
C GLN A 561 -6.35 -14.45 17.90
N LYS A 562 -7.10 -13.36 18.00
CA LYS A 562 -7.06 -12.46 19.17
C LYS A 562 -7.52 -13.18 20.45
N MET A 563 -8.49 -14.09 20.37
CA MET A 563 -8.94 -14.87 21.52
C MET A 563 -7.82 -15.74 22.12
N TRP A 564 -6.94 -16.29 21.29
CA TRP A 564 -5.77 -17.06 21.75
C TRP A 564 -4.71 -16.22 22.48
N LEU A 565 -4.64 -14.92 22.18
CA LEU A 565 -3.69 -14.01 22.84
C LEU A 565 -4.12 -13.61 24.25
N LEU A 566 -5.41 -13.74 24.56
CA LEU A 566 -5.94 -13.44 25.89
C LEU A 566 -5.53 -14.51 26.91
N PRO A 567 -5.36 -14.16 28.20
CA PRO A 567 -5.10 -15.14 29.26
C PRO A 567 -6.25 -16.15 29.37
N PRO A 568 -5.99 -17.43 29.60
CA PRO A 568 -7.04 -18.46 29.79
C PRO A 568 -8.03 -18.08 30.89
N GLY A 569 -9.34 -18.25 30.60
CA GLY A 569 -10.42 -17.94 31.53
C GLY A 569 -10.87 -16.49 31.60
N SER A 570 -10.13 -15.55 30.97
CA SER A 570 -10.61 -14.17 30.81
C SER A 570 -11.75 -14.09 29.79
N PRO A 571 -12.70 -13.13 29.94
CA PRO A 571 -13.79 -12.94 28.99
C PRO A 571 -13.29 -12.87 27.52
N GLY A 572 -13.89 -13.67 26.63
CA GLY A 572 -13.51 -13.73 25.23
C GLY A 572 -12.22 -14.48 24.93
N SER A 573 -11.59 -15.15 25.92
CA SER A 573 -10.41 -16.01 25.68
C SER A 573 -10.79 -17.37 25.11
N VAL A 574 -9.80 -18.11 24.56
CA VAL A 574 -9.92 -19.50 24.18
C VAL A 574 -8.84 -20.33 24.86
N SER A 575 -9.18 -21.58 25.22
CA SER A 575 -8.24 -22.49 25.87
C SER A 575 -8.46 -23.94 25.38
N LEU A 576 -7.41 -24.77 25.58
CA LEU A 576 -7.36 -26.18 25.21
C LEU A 576 -7.55 -27.08 26.45
N PHE A 577 -8.15 -28.25 26.23
CA PHE A 577 -8.22 -29.31 27.24
C PHE A 577 -6.82 -29.83 27.62
N GLU A 578 -6.73 -30.56 28.75
CA GLU A 578 -5.48 -31.17 29.21
C GLU A 578 -5.01 -32.32 28.29
N PRO A 579 -3.79 -32.28 27.73
CA PRO A 579 -3.33 -33.26 26.73
C PRO A 579 -2.84 -34.59 27.38
N ARG A 580 -3.69 -35.36 27.96
CA ARG A 580 -3.33 -36.67 28.56
C ARG A 580 -2.97 -37.69 27.47
N GLY A 581 -1.67 -38.00 27.32
CA GLY A 581 -1.18 -39.00 26.37
C GLY A 581 -1.18 -38.58 24.90
N MET A 582 -1.48 -37.34 24.60
CA MET A 582 -1.39 -36.74 23.26
C MET A 582 -0.73 -35.37 23.30
N THR A 583 -0.36 -34.85 22.15
CA THR A 583 0.22 -33.51 22.04
C THR A 583 -0.66 -32.64 21.16
N HIS A 584 -0.84 -31.36 21.53
CA HIS A 584 -1.58 -30.38 20.74
C HIS A 584 -0.76 -29.78 19.60
N ARG A 585 0.45 -30.28 19.33
CA ARG A 585 1.40 -29.65 18.40
C ARG A 585 0.82 -29.46 17.01
N ARG A 586 0.28 -30.52 16.39
CA ARG A 586 -0.32 -30.46 15.04
C ARG A 586 -1.51 -29.50 14.99
N PHE A 587 -2.35 -29.49 16.02
CA PHE A 587 -3.46 -28.55 16.15
C PHE A 587 -2.95 -27.11 16.20
N ALA A 588 -1.96 -26.83 17.07
CA ALA A 588 -1.39 -25.50 17.21
C ALA A 588 -0.69 -25.01 15.93
N GLU A 589 0.02 -25.89 15.23
CA GLU A 589 0.64 -25.58 13.93
C GLU A 589 -0.42 -25.21 12.88
N GLN A 590 -1.54 -25.96 12.79
CA GLN A 590 -2.62 -25.65 11.86
C GLN A 590 -3.42 -24.39 12.22
N VAL A 591 -3.71 -24.16 13.50
CA VAL A 591 -4.36 -22.92 13.96
C VAL A 591 -3.54 -21.68 13.66
N THR A 592 -2.22 -21.82 13.61
CA THR A 592 -1.29 -20.72 13.37
C THR A 592 -0.67 -20.70 11.96
N ALA A 593 -1.18 -21.56 11.06
CA ALA A 593 -0.70 -21.62 9.67
C ALA A 593 -1.02 -20.37 8.87
N ASP A 594 -2.10 -19.67 9.21
CA ASP A 594 -2.43 -18.40 8.60
C ASP A 594 -1.70 -17.26 9.30
N LYS A 595 -0.92 -16.53 8.53
CA LYS A 595 -0.17 -15.36 8.99
C LYS A 595 -0.80 -14.10 8.46
N LEU A 596 -0.96 -13.10 9.32
CA LEU A 596 -1.37 -11.77 8.90
C LEU A 596 -0.26 -11.18 8.03
N LYS A 597 -0.56 -11.01 6.76
CA LYS A 597 0.36 -10.42 5.78
C LYS A 597 0.30 -8.91 5.81
N ASP A 598 -0.91 -8.37 5.88
CA ASP A 598 -1.18 -6.94 5.88
C ASP A 598 -2.57 -6.65 6.45
N PHE A 599 -2.78 -5.42 6.89
CA PHE A 599 -4.11 -4.89 7.14
C PHE A 599 -4.19 -3.45 6.67
N TYR A 600 -5.34 -3.04 6.19
CA TYR A 600 -5.59 -1.67 5.71
C TYR A 600 -6.98 -1.23 6.09
N GLU A 601 -7.14 0.07 6.28
CA GLU A 601 -8.45 0.66 6.56
C GLU A 601 -9.13 1.06 5.25
N ARG A 602 -10.39 0.65 5.11
CA ARG A 602 -11.25 1.04 3.99
C ARG A 602 -12.62 1.42 4.51
N TYR A 603 -13.04 2.67 4.26
CA TYR A 603 -14.32 3.22 4.73
C TYR A 603 -14.52 3.13 6.26
N GLY A 604 -13.44 3.30 7.04
CA GLY A 604 -13.48 3.19 8.50
C GLY A 604 -13.46 1.78 9.05
N GLU A 605 -13.22 0.77 8.20
CA GLU A 605 -13.15 -0.65 8.57
C GLU A 605 -11.76 -1.21 8.35
N GLN A 606 -11.24 -1.94 9.33
CA GLN A 606 -9.98 -2.68 9.18
C GLN A 606 -10.22 -3.93 8.35
N ILE A 607 -9.51 -4.05 7.24
CA ILE A 607 -9.50 -5.24 6.36
C ILE A 607 -8.16 -5.94 6.55
N TYR A 608 -8.20 -7.23 6.82
CA TYR A 608 -7.04 -8.07 7.07
C TYR A 608 -6.72 -8.90 5.84
N ASP A 609 -5.45 -8.96 5.43
CA ASP A 609 -4.96 -9.82 4.35
C ASP A 609 -4.09 -10.93 4.95
N TRP A 610 -4.35 -12.18 4.53
CA TRP A 610 -3.78 -13.38 5.11
C TRP A 610 -2.94 -14.14 4.09
N ALA A 611 -1.84 -14.72 4.56
CA ALA A 611 -1.05 -15.69 3.83
C ALA A 611 -1.08 -17.03 4.59
N THR A 612 -1.49 -18.10 3.92
CA THR A 612 -1.53 -19.44 4.48
C THR A 612 -0.19 -20.14 4.23
N ILE A 613 0.46 -20.59 5.31
CA ILE A 613 1.73 -21.30 5.27
C ILE A 613 1.48 -22.75 5.77
N GLY A 614 1.07 -23.63 4.88
CA GLY A 614 0.79 -25.04 5.22
C GLY A 614 -0.69 -25.35 5.36
N GLN A 615 -1.00 -26.41 6.13
CA GLN A 615 -2.37 -26.84 6.39
C GLN A 615 -3.02 -25.95 7.45
N ASN A 616 -4.20 -25.40 7.18
CA ASN A 616 -4.93 -24.48 8.06
C ASN A 616 -6.35 -24.94 8.44
N GLU A 617 -6.71 -26.19 8.17
CA GLU A 617 -8.08 -26.69 8.37
C GLU A 617 -8.59 -26.47 9.80
N MET A 618 -7.71 -26.59 10.81
CA MET A 618 -8.10 -26.32 12.21
C MET A 618 -8.32 -24.82 12.47
N SER A 619 -7.60 -23.93 11.77
CA SER A 619 -7.85 -22.50 11.81
C SER A 619 -9.23 -22.15 11.26
N ASP A 620 -9.60 -22.75 10.12
CA ASP A 620 -10.90 -22.58 9.49
C ASP A 620 -12.03 -23.14 10.36
N ALA A 621 -11.85 -24.34 10.91
CA ALA A 621 -12.81 -24.94 11.84
C ALA A 621 -13.00 -24.07 13.11
N MET A 622 -11.92 -23.53 13.70
CA MET A 622 -11.99 -22.60 14.82
C MET A 622 -12.74 -21.33 14.45
N THR A 623 -12.44 -20.73 13.30
CA THR A 623 -13.11 -19.53 12.77
C THR A 623 -14.61 -19.76 12.62
N MET A 624 -15.00 -20.89 12.00
CA MET A 624 -16.40 -21.29 11.85
C MET A 624 -17.10 -21.51 13.20
N GLY A 625 -16.38 -22.04 14.19
CA GLY A 625 -16.88 -22.22 15.55
C GLY A 625 -17.26 -20.88 16.22
N MET A 626 -16.45 -19.83 16.04
CA MET A 626 -16.73 -18.48 16.55
C MET A 626 -17.95 -17.85 15.87
N VAL A 627 -18.05 -18.01 14.55
CA VAL A 627 -19.23 -17.56 13.78
C VAL A 627 -20.49 -18.24 14.29
N LEU A 628 -20.42 -19.55 14.51
CA LEU A 628 -21.57 -20.35 14.95
C LEU A 628 -22.02 -19.94 16.36
N ALA A 629 -21.11 -19.64 17.27
CA ALA A 629 -21.43 -19.11 18.60
C ALA A 629 -22.17 -17.76 18.52
N ASN A 630 -21.72 -16.86 17.65
CA ASN A 630 -22.40 -15.59 17.41
C ASN A 630 -23.80 -15.78 16.81
N LEU A 631 -23.97 -16.70 15.84
CA LEU A 631 -25.27 -17.07 15.28
C LEU A 631 -26.21 -17.70 16.32
N ALA A 632 -25.66 -18.46 17.27
CA ALA A 632 -26.40 -19.04 18.39
C ALA A 632 -26.86 -17.98 19.43
N GLY A 633 -26.38 -16.75 19.34
CA GLY A 633 -26.83 -15.63 20.16
C GLY A 633 -25.83 -15.06 21.12
N LEU A 634 -24.61 -15.56 21.16
CA LEU A 634 -23.54 -14.94 21.94
C LEU A 634 -23.00 -13.72 21.19
N ASP A 635 -22.84 -12.62 21.92
CA ASP A 635 -22.21 -11.42 21.36
C ASP A 635 -20.73 -11.42 21.74
N PRO A 636 -19.82 -11.25 20.75
CA PRO A 636 -18.40 -11.17 21.01
C PRO A 636 -18.09 -10.01 21.94
N VAL A 637 -17.31 -10.24 22.98
CA VAL A 637 -16.83 -9.17 23.87
C VAL A 637 -15.76 -8.39 23.11
N THR A 638 -16.13 -7.25 22.55
CA THR A 638 -15.16 -6.26 22.03
C THR A 638 -14.55 -5.55 23.22
N GLY A 639 -13.24 -5.76 23.44
CA GLY A 639 -12.49 -5.32 24.61
C GLY A 639 -12.95 -4.01 25.21
N GLY A 640 -13.48 -4.04 26.43
CA GLY A 640 -13.44 -2.94 27.36
C GLY A 640 -14.73 -2.15 27.63
N GLN A 641 -15.82 -2.30 26.93
CA GLN A 641 -17.12 -1.76 27.40
C GLN A 641 -18.30 -2.60 26.91
N PRO A 642 -19.28 -2.94 27.78
CA PRO A 642 -20.52 -3.53 27.33
C PRO A 642 -21.27 -2.48 26.46
N PRO A 643 -21.93 -2.92 25.38
CA PRO A 643 -22.74 -2.01 24.59
C PRO A 643 -23.81 -1.35 25.46
N PRO A 644 -24.14 -0.06 25.25
CA PRO A 644 -25.19 0.61 26.01
C PRO A 644 -26.49 -0.17 25.85
N ALA A 645 -27.18 -0.41 26.95
CA ALA A 645 -28.43 -1.16 27.00
C ALA A 645 -29.42 -0.52 26.00
N ALA A 646 -29.91 -1.35 25.07
CA ALA A 646 -30.88 -0.92 24.07
C ALA A 646 -32.07 -0.21 24.76
N PRO A 647 -32.50 0.97 24.28
CA PRO A 647 -33.61 1.71 24.91
C PRO A 647 -34.84 0.82 24.95
N LYS A 648 -35.38 0.62 26.17
CA LYS A 648 -36.62 -0.13 26.39
C LYS A 648 -37.69 0.49 25.50
N ARG A 649 -38.21 -0.24 24.53
CA ARG A 649 -39.34 0.19 23.71
C ARG A 649 -40.49 0.51 24.63
N ARG A 650 -40.94 1.78 24.67
CA ARG A 650 -42.22 2.18 25.25
C ARG A 650 -43.30 1.33 24.53
N ARG A 651 -44.08 0.53 25.30
CA ARG A 651 -45.30 -0.10 24.80
C ARG A 651 -46.20 1.03 24.29
N ARG A 652 -46.63 0.94 23.05
CA ARG A 652 -47.74 1.81 22.57
C ARG A 652 -48.96 1.49 23.41
N PRO A 653 -49.70 2.51 23.89
CA PRO A 653 -51.00 2.25 24.52
C PRO A 653 -51.93 1.60 23.51
N GLU A 654 -52.63 0.54 23.94
CA GLU A 654 -53.72 -0.07 23.18
C GLU A 654 -54.82 0.96 23.05
N ILE A 655 -55.17 1.35 21.83
CA ILE A 655 -56.35 2.14 21.54
C ILE A 655 -57.53 1.16 21.60
N VAL A 656 -58.28 1.22 22.69
CA VAL A 656 -59.60 0.57 22.78
C VAL A 656 -60.57 1.44 21.95
N MET A 657 -61.03 0.93 20.84
CA MET A 657 -62.15 1.52 20.11
C MET A 657 -63.45 1.07 20.78
N ASN A 658 -64.22 2.05 21.28
CA ASN A 658 -65.62 1.90 21.60
C ASN A 658 -66.47 1.91 20.33
#